data_81124b98f000dada9a98696d67dbfe2b
#
_entry.id   81124b98f000dada9a98696d67dbfe2b
#
_cell.length_a   1.000
_cell.length_b   1.000
_cell.length_c   1.000
_cell.angle_alpha   90.00
_cell.angle_beta   90.00
_cell.angle_gamma   90.00
#
_symmetry.space_group_name_H-M   'P 1'
#
loop_
_entity.id
_entity.type
_entity.pdbx_description
1 polymer ?
#
loop_
_entity_poly.entity_id
_entity_poly.type
_entity_poly.pdbx_seq_one_letter_code
_entity_poly.pdbx_strand_id
1 'polypeptide(L)'
;MKPLHRFTVLPTVPDALAPLRVLAHNLRWSWHPATQELFRAIDPAGWEASGHNPLRMLNETDARVFEQAAADPDVLARQQELLDDLNAYLTEPRWYQTLAGAPSRIAYFSPEFGVSEVLPQYSGGLGVLAGDHLKAASDLGVPVVGVGLFYRSGYFRQSLTADGRQQESYPAFNPHELPFELVRDANGTPLLVSVRLPDGVLHAQIWRAEVGRAPLLLLDSDLDENSPAERAVTDRLYGGGGEHRLRQEILLGVGGVRALHALGIEPEVFHTNEGHAGFLGLERIRRLIQEQGLDAETAIETVRAGTIFTTHTPVSAGIDRFPRSFIERYFGEHGVETGLGVERIVRLGAEPDGDHSMFNMAIMGLRLAQRANGVSRLHGQVSRDMFRGLWSGFEQAEVPIGHVTNGVHAGTWINREFTELFEERLGNDFRVASGDWEALTDTPDETIWQVRRVARERLVDDVRARLKRAWLARGSSEGQLGWIDRAFDPEVLTVGFARRVPSYKRLTLLLEDEERLTRLLLDTERPIQLLIAGKAHPADEGGKSLIADFARFAAQAKVRHRVAFLPDYDMAMARTLVAGSDVWLNNPLRPYEACGTSGMKAALNGCLNLSIRDGWWDELYDGQNGWAIPSADDPTIEPGRRDQLEAASIYDLLEHEVLPLFYDREDGLPRGWIAMIKHNLVSLGPAILASRMVRDYTEGYYLPAAATSRRLAGDDFTASRELASWKRHAAAAWPGVSVRRVENGVKERLLGARFTVRAFVELGDLDPNEVEVQVAYGRVDDADELPQVELTTLKQVGQRTPDGWTFEGEVPLATPGAFGYTVRVVPRHVGLVSAPELGLVAWA
;
A
#
# COMPACT_ATOMS: atom_id res chain seq x y z
N MET A 1 6.27 14.38 40.04
CA MET A 1 4.90 14.42 40.61
C MET A 1 3.93 14.14 39.47
N LYS A 2 3.06 13.13 39.62
CA LYS A 2 2.01 12.87 38.61
C LYS A 2 0.74 13.61 39.02
N PRO A 3 0.03 14.25 38.06
CA PRO A 3 -1.25 14.91 38.37
C PRO A 3 -2.31 13.86 38.69
N LEU A 4 -3.24 14.20 39.59
CA LEU A 4 -4.40 13.38 39.93
C LEU A 4 -5.46 13.38 38.78
N HIS A 5 -5.56 14.52 38.10
CA HIS A 5 -6.42 14.71 36.95
C HIS A 5 -5.68 15.51 35.89
N ARG A 6 -5.87 15.15 34.62
CA ARG A 6 -5.33 15.89 33.48
C ARG A 6 -6.54 16.40 32.67
N PHE A 7 -6.53 17.68 32.39
CA PHE A 7 -7.49 18.32 31.46
C PHE A 7 -6.78 19.37 30.63
N THR A 8 -7.29 19.60 29.44
CA THR A 8 -6.74 20.61 28.53
C THR A 8 -7.54 21.89 28.66
N VAL A 9 -6.86 22.99 28.95
CA VAL A 9 -7.42 24.33 28.90
C VAL A 9 -7.22 24.86 27.49
N LEU A 10 -8.32 25.15 26.80
CA LEU A 10 -8.29 25.67 25.44
C LEU A 10 -8.43 27.21 25.48
N PRO A 11 -7.69 27.95 24.64
CA PRO A 11 -7.90 29.38 24.48
C PRO A 11 -9.26 29.67 23.84
N THR A 12 -9.83 30.81 24.18
CA THR A 12 -11.04 31.27 23.49
C THR A 12 -10.62 31.86 22.14
N VAL A 13 -11.05 31.20 21.07
CA VAL A 13 -10.88 31.71 19.71
C VAL A 13 -12.04 32.66 19.42
N PRO A 14 -11.79 33.93 19.02
CA PRO A 14 -12.86 34.87 18.65
C PRO A 14 -13.79 34.30 17.56
N ASP A 15 -15.08 34.63 17.62
CA ASP A 15 -16.07 34.14 16.64
C ASP A 15 -15.70 34.48 15.20
N ALA A 16 -15.06 35.63 14.97
CA ALA A 16 -14.57 36.01 13.65
C ALA A 16 -13.54 35.04 13.06
N LEU A 17 -12.86 34.24 13.90
CA LEU A 17 -11.87 33.24 13.52
C LEU A 17 -12.41 31.80 13.59
N ALA A 18 -13.71 31.60 13.78
CA ALA A 18 -14.34 30.26 13.82
C ALA A 18 -13.98 29.39 12.57
N PRO A 19 -13.85 29.93 11.34
CA PRO A 19 -13.41 29.17 10.18
C PRO A 19 -12.08 28.42 10.37
N LEU A 20 -11.15 28.96 11.13
CA LEU A 20 -9.83 28.31 11.38
C LEU A 20 -9.97 26.92 12.00
N ARG A 21 -10.96 26.72 12.90
CA ARG A 21 -11.20 25.38 13.49
C ARG A 21 -11.69 24.39 12.45
N VAL A 22 -12.57 24.80 11.56
CA VAL A 22 -13.08 23.95 10.46
C VAL A 22 -11.93 23.54 9.54
N LEU A 23 -11.10 24.51 9.14
CA LEU A 23 -9.91 24.26 8.31
C LEU A 23 -8.90 23.32 9.01
N ALA A 24 -8.70 23.48 10.34
CA ALA A 24 -7.76 22.66 11.11
C ALA A 24 -8.22 21.23 11.31
N HIS A 25 -9.54 20.97 11.39
CA HIS A 25 -10.08 19.61 11.56
C HIS A 25 -10.10 18.80 10.26
N ASN A 26 -10.22 19.43 9.09
CA ASN A 26 -10.17 18.70 7.83
C ASN A 26 -8.71 18.53 7.36
N LEU A 27 -8.20 17.31 7.38
CA LEU A 27 -6.82 16.99 7.03
C LEU A 27 -6.40 17.37 5.61
N ARG A 28 -7.33 17.88 4.77
CA ARG A 28 -6.97 18.47 3.47
C ARG A 28 -5.89 19.55 3.60
N TRP A 29 -5.84 20.29 4.71
CA TRP A 29 -4.79 21.26 4.96
C TRP A 29 -3.37 20.67 4.80
N SER A 30 -3.19 19.35 5.10
CA SER A 30 -1.86 18.72 5.05
C SER A 30 -1.28 18.59 3.63
N TRP A 31 -2.11 18.73 2.60
CA TRP A 31 -1.69 18.77 1.20
C TRP A 31 -2.22 20.02 0.44
N HIS A 32 -2.69 21.03 1.18
CA HIS A 32 -3.15 22.30 0.63
C HIS A 32 -2.27 23.45 1.13
N PRO A 33 -1.23 23.86 0.37
CA PRO A 33 -0.24 24.83 0.81
C PRO A 33 -0.82 26.15 1.28
N ALA A 34 -1.87 26.66 0.58
CA ALA A 34 -2.50 27.92 0.93
C ALA A 34 -3.14 27.93 2.33
N THR A 35 -3.69 26.78 2.78
CA THR A 35 -4.21 26.65 4.15
C THR A 35 -3.07 26.61 5.17
N GLN A 36 -1.95 25.93 4.86
CA GLN A 36 -0.77 25.94 5.75
C GLN A 36 -0.17 27.36 5.90
N GLU A 37 -0.12 28.11 4.81
CA GLU A 37 0.37 29.50 4.81
C GLU A 37 -0.50 30.42 5.67
N LEU A 38 -1.82 30.23 5.70
CA LEU A 38 -2.69 30.99 6.60
C LEU A 38 -2.32 30.76 8.06
N PHE A 39 -2.19 29.49 8.51
CA PHE A 39 -1.81 29.18 9.89
C PHE A 39 -0.43 29.73 10.23
N ARG A 40 0.54 29.57 9.34
CA ARG A 40 1.88 30.13 9.51
C ARG A 40 1.87 31.67 9.62
N ALA A 41 1.04 32.36 8.83
CA ALA A 41 0.95 33.80 8.87
C ALA A 41 0.34 34.33 10.17
N ILE A 42 -0.59 33.62 10.78
CA ILE A 42 -1.24 33.99 12.05
C ILE A 42 -0.23 33.90 13.22
N ASP A 43 0.48 32.81 13.34
CA ASP A 43 1.48 32.58 14.40
C ASP A 43 2.66 31.77 13.85
N PRO A 44 3.67 32.41 13.25
CA PRO A 44 4.82 31.67 12.71
C PRO A 44 5.57 30.85 13.77
N ALA A 45 5.72 31.39 14.98
CA ALA A 45 6.40 30.69 16.07
C ALA A 45 5.61 29.51 16.61
N GLY A 46 4.29 29.69 16.79
CA GLY A 46 3.36 28.63 17.19
C GLY A 46 3.26 27.54 16.13
N TRP A 47 3.27 27.88 14.83
CA TRP A 47 3.30 26.93 13.73
C TRP A 47 4.50 25.99 13.78
N GLU A 48 5.70 26.54 13.96
CA GLU A 48 6.92 25.73 14.12
C GLU A 48 6.93 24.94 15.43
N ALA A 49 6.52 25.55 16.55
CA ALA A 49 6.49 24.89 17.86
C ALA A 49 5.48 23.74 17.95
N SER A 50 4.35 23.87 17.23
CA SER A 50 3.33 22.80 17.15
C SER A 50 3.76 21.61 16.27
N GLY A 51 4.88 21.70 15.55
CA GLY A 51 5.29 20.75 14.53
C GLY A 51 4.35 20.76 13.32
N HIS A 52 3.89 21.94 12.92
CA HIS A 52 2.98 22.17 11.80
C HIS A 52 1.59 21.53 11.99
N ASN A 53 1.16 21.38 13.24
CA ASN A 53 -0.19 20.91 13.57
C ASN A 53 -1.08 22.14 13.84
N PRO A 54 -2.02 22.48 12.94
CA PRO A 54 -2.85 23.67 13.09
C PRO A 54 -3.76 23.61 14.31
N LEU A 55 -4.28 22.45 14.67
CA LEU A 55 -5.15 22.30 15.83
C LEU A 55 -4.36 22.53 17.13
N ARG A 56 -3.19 21.90 17.24
CA ARG A 56 -2.31 22.12 18.39
C ARG A 56 -1.86 23.57 18.47
N MET A 57 -1.49 24.17 17.35
CA MET A 57 -1.17 25.60 17.29
C MET A 57 -2.33 26.45 17.83
N LEU A 58 -3.56 26.25 17.33
CA LEU A 58 -4.72 26.99 17.81
C LEU A 58 -4.99 26.77 19.31
N ASN A 59 -4.67 25.61 19.86
CA ASN A 59 -4.85 25.29 21.28
C ASN A 59 -3.76 25.90 22.20
N GLU A 60 -2.59 26.26 21.66
CA GLU A 60 -1.45 26.77 22.40
C GLU A 60 -1.15 28.25 22.12
N THR A 61 -1.80 28.87 21.10
CA THR A 61 -1.60 30.27 20.72
C THR A 61 -2.13 31.25 21.77
N ASP A 62 -1.36 32.31 22.05
CA ASP A 62 -1.72 33.39 22.99
C ASP A 62 -2.96 34.16 22.52
N ALA A 63 -3.88 34.49 23.42
CA ALA A 63 -5.12 35.20 23.10
C ALA A 63 -4.89 36.53 22.36
N ARG A 64 -3.77 37.24 22.63
CA ARG A 64 -3.41 38.48 21.94
C ARG A 64 -3.13 38.29 20.44
N VAL A 65 -2.58 37.13 20.06
CA VAL A 65 -2.35 36.79 18.65
C VAL A 65 -3.69 36.64 17.96
N PHE A 66 -4.67 35.97 18.61
CA PHE A 66 -6.02 35.86 18.08
C PHE A 66 -6.75 37.19 17.99
N GLU A 67 -6.58 38.08 18.99
CA GLU A 67 -7.15 39.43 18.93
C GLU A 67 -6.59 40.21 17.74
N GLN A 68 -5.28 40.14 17.49
CA GLN A 68 -4.64 40.79 16.35
C GLN A 68 -5.14 40.19 15.01
N ALA A 69 -5.19 38.85 14.88
CA ALA A 69 -5.67 38.20 13.69
C ALA A 69 -7.15 38.50 13.41
N ALA A 70 -7.98 38.58 14.46
CA ALA A 70 -9.41 38.94 14.33
C ALA A 70 -9.64 40.40 13.93
N ALA A 71 -8.66 41.30 14.17
CA ALA A 71 -8.70 42.67 13.75
C ALA A 71 -8.09 42.92 12.34
N ASP A 72 -7.44 41.90 11.75
CA ASP A 72 -6.80 41.98 10.45
C ASP A 72 -7.76 41.61 9.33
N PRO A 73 -8.19 42.54 8.45
CA PRO A 73 -9.11 42.28 7.37
C PRO A 73 -8.56 41.26 6.33
N ASP A 74 -7.23 41.23 6.12
CA ASP A 74 -6.62 40.35 5.15
C ASP A 74 -6.66 38.88 5.65
N VAL A 75 -6.43 38.65 6.96
CA VAL A 75 -6.59 37.35 7.58
C VAL A 75 -8.05 36.89 7.51
N LEU A 76 -9.00 37.79 7.82
CA LEU A 76 -10.44 37.45 7.78
C LEU A 76 -10.90 37.11 6.35
N ALA A 77 -10.46 37.90 5.35
CA ALA A 77 -10.77 37.63 3.96
C ALA A 77 -10.16 36.28 3.51
N ARG A 78 -8.88 36.03 3.84
CA ARG A 78 -8.16 34.84 3.43
C ARG A 78 -8.73 33.57 4.06
N GLN A 79 -9.10 33.57 5.36
CA GLN A 79 -9.72 32.40 5.98
C GLN A 79 -11.08 32.08 5.36
N GLN A 80 -11.89 33.11 4.98
CA GLN A 80 -13.17 32.88 4.34
C GLN A 80 -13.02 32.29 2.95
N GLU A 81 -12.09 32.82 2.15
CA GLU A 81 -11.74 32.26 0.85
C GLU A 81 -11.37 30.78 0.92
N LEU A 82 -10.54 30.41 1.90
CA LEU A 82 -10.10 29.02 2.11
C LEU A 82 -11.21 28.11 2.66
N LEU A 83 -12.14 28.66 3.44
CA LEU A 83 -13.32 27.92 3.88
C LEU A 83 -14.27 27.66 2.69
N ASP A 84 -14.47 28.66 1.83
CA ASP A 84 -15.30 28.52 0.64
C ASP A 84 -14.68 27.51 -0.35
N ASP A 85 -13.36 27.55 -0.54
CA ASP A 85 -12.63 26.56 -1.32
C ASP A 85 -12.75 25.14 -0.72
N LEU A 86 -12.64 24.99 0.59
CA LEU A 86 -12.87 23.69 1.25
C LEU A 86 -14.31 23.20 1.01
N ASN A 87 -15.30 24.06 1.16
CA ASN A 87 -16.70 23.72 0.95
C ASN A 87 -16.96 23.31 -0.50
N ALA A 88 -16.42 24.02 -1.48
CA ALA A 88 -16.48 23.67 -2.88
C ALA A 88 -15.80 22.31 -3.13
N TYR A 89 -14.59 22.12 -2.58
CA TYR A 89 -13.90 20.84 -2.65
C TYR A 89 -14.73 19.67 -2.11
N LEU A 90 -15.45 19.84 -1.00
CA LEU A 90 -16.23 18.81 -0.37
C LEU A 90 -17.55 18.48 -1.09
N THR A 91 -18.15 19.44 -1.81
CA THR A 91 -19.52 19.32 -2.33
C THR A 91 -19.63 19.17 -3.83
N GLU A 92 -18.67 19.74 -4.59
CA GLU A 92 -18.71 19.69 -6.04
C GLU A 92 -18.56 18.27 -6.60
N PRO A 93 -19.29 17.91 -7.67
CA PRO A 93 -19.07 16.63 -8.35
C PRO A 93 -17.64 16.49 -8.86
N ARG A 94 -17.12 15.26 -8.81
CA ARG A 94 -15.79 14.88 -9.31
C ARG A 94 -15.92 13.74 -10.32
N TRP A 95 -14.81 13.21 -10.78
CA TRP A 95 -14.79 12.10 -11.75
C TRP A 95 -15.72 10.94 -11.36
N TYR A 96 -15.72 10.53 -10.10
CA TYR A 96 -16.50 9.36 -9.64
C TYR A 96 -18.01 9.52 -9.89
N GLN A 97 -18.56 10.72 -9.74
CA GLN A 97 -19.97 10.99 -9.94
C GLN A 97 -20.42 10.88 -11.41
N THR A 98 -19.47 10.75 -12.35
CA THR A 98 -19.78 10.49 -13.76
C THR A 98 -19.99 9.01 -14.08
N LEU A 99 -19.65 8.12 -13.14
CA LEU A 99 -19.68 6.67 -13.34
C LEU A 99 -21.06 6.07 -13.05
N ALA A 100 -21.60 5.37 -14.04
CA ALA A 100 -22.85 4.63 -13.86
C ALA A 100 -22.63 3.34 -13.05
N GLY A 101 -23.56 3.03 -12.15
CA GLY A 101 -23.52 1.81 -11.37
C GLY A 101 -22.44 1.76 -10.28
N ALA A 102 -21.76 2.87 -10.02
CA ALA A 102 -20.73 2.96 -9.00
C ALA A 102 -21.30 2.69 -7.59
N PRO A 103 -20.55 2.05 -6.68
CA PRO A 103 -20.99 1.79 -5.32
C PRO A 103 -21.18 3.08 -4.52
N SER A 104 -22.22 3.12 -3.69
CA SER A 104 -22.54 4.28 -2.86
C SER A 104 -21.57 4.46 -1.70
N ARG A 105 -20.93 3.37 -1.23
CA ARG A 105 -19.93 3.35 -0.16
C ARG A 105 -18.97 2.20 -0.34
N ILE A 106 -17.69 2.46 -0.03
CA ILE A 106 -16.60 1.50 -0.03
C ILE A 106 -15.91 1.58 1.34
N ALA A 107 -15.84 0.48 2.07
CA ALA A 107 -15.07 0.42 3.31
C ALA A 107 -13.65 -0.09 3.03
N TYR A 108 -12.66 0.70 3.40
CA TYR A 108 -11.24 0.40 3.23
C TYR A 108 -10.57 0.15 4.58
N PHE A 109 -10.26 -1.12 4.85
CA PHE A 109 -9.70 -1.57 6.12
C PHE A 109 -8.19 -1.70 6.04
N SER A 110 -7.49 -1.02 6.93
CA SER A 110 -6.03 -1.10 7.05
C SER A 110 -5.60 -0.97 8.51
N PRO A 111 -4.54 -1.69 8.94
CA PRO A 111 -3.99 -1.52 10.29
C PRO A 111 -3.28 -0.19 10.47
N GLU A 112 -2.88 0.48 9.41
CA GLU A 112 -2.14 1.74 9.44
C GLU A 112 -2.64 2.72 8.39
N PHE A 113 -2.59 4.03 8.74
CA PHE A 113 -2.92 5.13 7.84
C PHE A 113 -1.90 6.27 7.99
N GLY A 114 -1.04 6.45 6.98
CA GLY A 114 -0.06 7.53 6.90
C GLY A 114 -0.63 8.73 6.15
N VAL A 115 -1.49 9.51 6.79
CA VAL A 115 -2.11 10.69 6.17
C VAL A 115 -1.23 11.92 6.31
N SER A 116 -0.67 12.17 7.49
CA SER A 116 0.19 13.31 7.78
C SER A 116 1.14 12.96 8.93
N GLU A 117 2.23 13.71 9.04
CA GLU A 117 3.19 13.60 10.15
C GLU A 117 2.57 13.90 11.53
N VAL A 118 1.49 14.67 11.57
CA VAL A 118 0.76 14.96 12.82
C VAL A 118 -0.10 13.79 13.28
N LEU A 119 -0.35 12.80 12.40
CA LEU A 119 -1.07 11.56 12.68
C LEU A 119 -0.12 10.35 12.51
N PRO A 120 0.73 10.04 13.48
CA PRO A 120 1.72 8.97 13.34
C PRO A 120 1.10 7.57 13.51
N GLN A 121 0.04 7.29 12.75
CA GLN A 121 -0.70 6.02 12.74
C GLN A 121 -0.20 5.07 11.64
N TYR A 122 1.10 5.10 11.36
CA TYR A 122 1.76 4.30 10.34
C TYR A 122 3.21 3.98 10.72
N SER A 123 3.75 2.91 10.18
CA SER A 123 5.15 2.52 10.34
C SER A 123 5.93 2.59 9.03
N GLY A 124 5.29 2.35 7.91
CA GLY A 124 5.97 2.21 6.62
C GLY A 124 5.07 2.37 5.40
N GLY A 125 5.49 1.70 4.31
CA GLY A 125 4.87 1.85 2.99
C GLY A 125 3.38 1.51 2.93
N LEU A 126 2.95 0.49 3.69
CA LEU A 126 1.54 0.07 3.75
C LEU A 126 0.63 1.22 4.22
N GLY A 127 1.01 1.84 5.36
CA GLY A 127 0.22 2.93 5.92
C GLY A 127 0.26 4.20 5.08
N VAL A 128 1.42 4.54 4.52
CA VAL A 128 1.54 5.70 3.62
C VAL A 128 0.70 5.51 2.36
N LEU A 129 0.67 4.30 1.79
CA LEU A 129 -0.20 3.97 0.66
C LEU A 129 -1.68 4.10 1.02
N ALA A 130 -2.09 3.60 2.19
CA ALA A 130 -3.47 3.74 2.66
C ALA A 130 -3.87 5.22 2.81
N GLY A 131 -2.98 6.07 3.31
CA GLY A 131 -3.16 7.53 3.34
C GLY A 131 -3.27 8.15 1.96
N ASP A 132 -2.38 7.79 1.04
CA ASP A 132 -2.39 8.27 -0.35
C ASP A 132 -3.66 7.80 -1.09
N HIS A 133 -4.15 6.57 -0.80
CA HIS A 133 -5.40 6.05 -1.33
C HIS A 133 -6.62 6.88 -0.88
N LEU A 134 -6.72 7.19 0.44
CA LEU A 134 -7.80 8.03 0.96
C LEU A 134 -7.79 9.44 0.35
N LYS A 135 -6.62 10.05 0.23
CA LYS A 135 -6.46 11.39 -0.37
C LYS A 135 -6.84 11.40 -1.85
N ALA A 136 -6.35 10.42 -2.61
CA ALA A 136 -6.69 10.31 -4.03
C ALA A 136 -8.18 9.97 -4.23
N ALA A 137 -8.75 9.12 -3.38
CA ALA A 137 -10.19 8.86 -3.38
C ALA A 137 -11.00 10.13 -3.09
N SER A 138 -10.53 10.95 -2.13
CA SER A 138 -11.11 12.26 -1.83
C SER A 138 -11.07 13.20 -3.04
N ASP A 139 -9.94 13.32 -3.72
CA ASP A 139 -9.76 14.18 -4.89
C ASP A 139 -10.65 13.74 -6.07
N LEU A 140 -10.82 12.44 -6.26
CA LEU A 140 -11.65 11.85 -7.31
C LEU A 140 -13.15 11.76 -6.95
N GLY A 141 -13.52 12.03 -5.70
CA GLY A 141 -14.90 11.93 -5.20
C GLY A 141 -15.37 10.50 -4.95
N VAL A 142 -14.44 9.51 -4.84
CA VAL A 142 -14.77 8.12 -4.53
C VAL A 142 -15.20 8.00 -3.06
N PRO A 143 -16.37 7.42 -2.75
CA PRO A 143 -16.96 7.43 -1.41
C PRO A 143 -16.32 6.36 -0.49
N VAL A 144 -15.02 6.47 -0.26
CA VAL A 144 -14.26 5.57 0.61
C VAL A 144 -14.41 6.01 2.07
N VAL A 145 -14.62 5.04 2.95
CA VAL A 145 -14.53 5.18 4.41
C VAL A 145 -13.36 4.33 4.89
N GLY A 146 -12.34 4.96 5.43
CA GLY A 146 -11.21 4.28 6.06
C GLY A 146 -11.61 3.72 7.43
N VAL A 147 -11.16 2.50 7.75
CA VAL A 147 -11.37 1.88 9.08
C VAL A 147 -10.03 1.35 9.57
N GLY A 148 -9.61 1.80 10.75
CA GLY A 148 -8.35 1.45 11.39
C GLY A 148 -8.40 1.44 12.90
N LEU A 149 -7.23 1.39 13.53
CA LEU A 149 -7.07 1.48 14.97
C LEU A 149 -6.36 2.79 15.32
N PHE A 150 -6.72 3.39 16.45
CA PHE A 150 -5.97 4.52 17.00
C PHE A 150 -4.92 4.02 17.98
N TYR A 151 -3.68 4.01 17.53
CA TYR A 151 -2.56 3.63 18.38
C TYR A 151 -2.10 4.82 19.23
N ARG A 152 -2.29 4.73 20.55
CA ARG A 152 -1.98 5.80 21.52
C ARG A 152 -0.54 6.29 21.49
N SER A 153 0.40 5.41 21.18
CA SER A 153 1.81 5.75 21.02
C SER A 153 2.28 5.68 19.56
N GLY A 154 1.38 5.43 18.61
CA GLY A 154 1.69 5.31 17.20
C GLY A 154 2.77 4.25 16.93
N TYR A 155 3.73 4.60 16.06
CA TYR A 155 5.00 3.90 15.92
C TYR A 155 6.08 4.65 16.73
N PHE A 156 7.25 4.03 16.94
CA PHE A 156 8.26 4.64 17.82
C PHE A 156 8.95 5.86 17.19
N ARG A 157 9.47 6.73 18.06
CA ARG A 157 10.47 7.73 17.71
C ARG A 157 11.86 7.14 17.85
N GLN A 158 12.70 7.35 16.82
CA GLN A 158 14.06 6.84 16.78
C GLN A 158 15.06 7.89 17.23
N SER A 159 15.97 7.50 18.09
CA SER A 159 17.22 8.20 18.34
C SER A 159 18.39 7.24 18.20
N LEU A 160 19.61 7.78 18.13
CA LEU A 160 20.82 6.96 18.10
C LEU A 160 21.66 7.23 19.33
N THR A 161 22.27 6.18 19.86
CA THR A 161 23.32 6.28 20.89
C THR A 161 24.58 6.89 20.31
N ALA A 162 25.56 7.21 21.15
CA ALA A 162 26.85 7.76 20.72
C ALA A 162 27.60 6.84 19.74
N ASP A 163 27.43 5.53 19.87
CA ASP A 163 27.99 4.48 18.99
C ASP A 163 27.11 4.13 17.79
N GLY A 164 26.01 4.88 17.56
CA GLY A 164 25.15 4.75 16.39
C GLY A 164 24.04 3.72 16.49
N ARG A 165 23.82 3.05 17.65
CA ARG A 165 22.74 2.08 17.82
C ARG A 165 21.39 2.76 17.96
N GLN A 166 20.37 2.20 17.30
CA GLN A 166 19.00 2.67 17.40
C GLN A 166 18.45 2.50 18.83
N GLN A 167 17.76 3.53 19.29
CA GLN A 167 16.93 3.54 20.49
C GLN A 167 15.50 3.94 20.13
N GLU A 168 14.54 3.33 20.80
CA GLU A 168 13.12 3.57 20.58
C GLU A 168 12.49 4.27 21.78
N SER A 169 11.64 5.25 21.50
CA SER A 169 10.78 5.87 22.51
C SER A 169 9.33 5.92 22.00
N TYR A 170 8.38 5.80 22.93
CA TYR A 170 6.96 5.67 22.62
C TYR A 170 6.15 6.78 23.33
N PRO A 171 6.20 8.02 22.85
CA PRO A 171 5.40 9.09 23.42
C PRO A 171 3.91 8.83 23.16
N ALA A 172 3.10 8.96 24.22
CA ALA A 172 1.65 8.84 24.07
C ALA A 172 1.08 10.14 23.50
N PHE A 173 0.22 10.02 22.52
CA PHE A 173 -0.51 11.14 21.92
C PHE A 173 -1.80 11.41 22.70
N ASN A 174 -2.15 12.68 22.81
CA ASN A 174 -3.44 13.10 23.30
C ASN A 174 -4.40 13.23 22.10
N PRO A 175 -5.44 12.39 21.96
CA PRO A 175 -6.33 12.46 20.81
C PRO A 175 -7.05 13.80 20.66
N HIS A 176 -7.23 14.56 21.74
CA HIS A 176 -7.85 15.89 21.71
C HIS A 176 -6.93 17.00 21.14
N GLU A 177 -5.65 16.72 20.95
CA GLU A 177 -4.68 17.60 20.27
C GLU A 177 -4.49 17.22 18.79
N LEU A 178 -5.19 16.18 18.33
CA LEU A 178 -5.18 15.68 16.96
C LEU A 178 -6.46 16.10 16.23
N PRO A 179 -6.48 16.19 14.92
CA PRO A 179 -7.66 16.57 14.12
C PRO A 179 -8.70 15.44 14.10
N PHE A 180 -9.14 15.04 15.28
CA PHE A 180 -10.13 13.99 15.53
C PHE A 180 -11.36 14.55 16.22
N GLU A 181 -12.48 13.97 15.90
CA GLU A 181 -13.71 14.11 16.63
C GLU A 181 -14.10 12.78 17.26
N LEU A 182 -14.40 12.79 18.56
CA LEU A 182 -14.97 11.64 19.23
C LEU A 182 -16.43 11.47 18.78
N VAL A 183 -16.71 10.34 18.16
CA VAL A 183 -18.07 10.03 17.71
C VAL A 183 -18.99 9.83 18.92
N ARG A 184 -20.14 10.47 18.89
CA ARG A 184 -21.14 10.45 19.97
C ARG A 184 -22.50 10.02 19.44
N ASP A 185 -23.27 9.40 20.31
CA ASP A 185 -24.68 9.09 20.04
C ASP A 185 -25.57 10.35 20.11
N ALA A 186 -26.84 10.17 19.87
CA ALA A 186 -27.85 11.27 19.92
C ALA A 186 -27.97 11.94 21.31
N ASN A 187 -27.49 11.29 22.37
CA ASN A 187 -27.52 11.82 23.75
C ASN A 187 -26.20 12.53 24.11
N GLY A 188 -25.25 12.59 23.20
CA GLY A 188 -23.93 13.16 23.43
C GLY A 188 -22.94 12.22 24.15
N THR A 189 -23.29 10.94 24.34
CA THR A 189 -22.43 9.93 24.96
C THR A 189 -21.49 9.34 23.89
N PRO A 190 -20.21 9.05 24.22
CA PRO A 190 -19.31 8.37 23.28
C PRO A 190 -19.93 7.09 22.73
N LEU A 191 -19.95 6.95 21.40
CA LEU A 191 -20.43 5.74 20.75
C LEU A 191 -19.39 4.64 20.91
N LEU A 192 -19.78 3.55 21.59
CA LEU A 192 -18.90 2.41 21.85
C LEU A 192 -19.27 1.23 20.95
N VAL A 193 -18.26 0.53 20.49
CA VAL A 193 -18.39 -0.82 19.93
C VAL A 193 -17.79 -1.82 20.90
N SER A 194 -18.36 -3.01 20.96
CA SER A 194 -17.95 -4.04 21.90
C SER A 194 -17.68 -5.35 21.17
N VAL A 195 -16.60 -6.04 21.52
CA VAL A 195 -16.23 -7.36 20.99
C VAL A 195 -16.04 -8.32 22.18
N ARG A 196 -16.78 -9.42 22.18
CA ARG A 196 -16.62 -10.46 23.19
C ARG A 196 -15.28 -11.18 22.96
N LEU A 197 -14.47 -11.27 23.97
CA LEU A 197 -13.24 -12.05 24.01
C LEU A 197 -13.36 -13.18 25.04
N PRO A 198 -12.48 -14.20 25.02
CA PRO A 198 -12.54 -15.28 25.99
C PRO A 198 -12.49 -14.84 27.45
N ASP A 199 -11.80 -13.74 27.73
CA ASP A 199 -11.54 -13.26 29.08
C ASP A 199 -12.42 -12.06 29.50
N GLY A 200 -13.31 -11.57 28.61
CA GLY A 200 -14.17 -10.41 28.89
C GLY A 200 -14.76 -9.78 27.64
N VAL A 201 -15.10 -8.52 27.75
CA VAL A 201 -15.64 -7.74 26.63
C VAL A 201 -14.71 -6.57 26.38
N LEU A 202 -14.13 -6.54 25.20
CA LEU A 202 -13.33 -5.42 24.72
C LEU A 202 -14.24 -4.32 24.18
N HIS A 203 -14.19 -3.16 24.79
CA HIS A 203 -14.90 -1.96 24.33
C HIS A 203 -13.92 -1.03 23.57
N ALA A 204 -14.42 -0.36 22.54
CA ALA A 204 -13.65 0.68 21.85
C ALA A 204 -14.56 1.86 21.51
N GLN A 205 -14.05 3.07 21.73
CA GLN A 205 -14.64 4.31 21.22
C GLN A 205 -14.14 4.55 19.79
N ILE A 206 -14.83 5.43 19.07
CA ILE A 206 -14.58 5.72 17.67
C ILE A 206 -14.10 7.17 17.54
N TRP A 207 -12.88 7.35 17.05
CA TRP A 207 -12.39 8.65 16.61
C TRP A 207 -12.61 8.79 15.11
N ARG A 208 -13.07 9.96 14.67
CA ARG A 208 -13.27 10.29 13.27
C ARG A 208 -12.34 11.41 12.85
N ALA A 209 -11.60 11.18 11.76
CA ALA A 209 -10.81 12.20 11.08
C ALA A 209 -11.37 12.43 9.68
N GLU A 210 -11.38 13.68 9.21
CA GLU A 210 -11.79 14.01 7.86
C GLU A 210 -10.57 14.13 6.96
N VAL A 211 -10.36 13.15 6.08
CA VAL A 211 -9.31 13.18 5.06
C VAL A 211 -9.90 13.75 3.77
N GLY A 212 -10.09 15.07 3.73
CA GLY A 212 -10.89 15.70 2.70
C GLY A 212 -12.34 15.21 2.75
N ARG A 213 -12.79 14.48 1.71
CA ARG A 213 -14.11 13.85 1.58
C ARG A 213 -14.20 12.46 2.19
N ALA A 214 -13.05 11.83 2.45
CA ALA A 214 -12.98 10.45 2.93
C ALA A 214 -12.87 10.43 4.47
N PRO A 215 -13.91 10.02 5.20
CA PRO A 215 -13.79 9.87 6.65
C PRO A 215 -12.90 8.67 6.98
N LEU A 216 -12.08 8.83 8.01
CA LEU A 216 -11.26 7.79 8.62
C LEU A 216 -11.75 7.53 10.03
N LEU A 217 -12.22 6.31 10.28
CA LEU A 217 -12.68 5.84 11.58
C LEU A 217 -11.58 5.04 12.26
N LEU A 218 -11.20 5.45 13.47
CA LEU A 218 -10.14 4.81 14.24
C LEU A 218 -10.68 4.33 15.58
N LEU A 219 -10.56 3.02 15.85
CA LEU A 219 -11.02 2.40 17.09
C LEU A 219 -9.96 2.54 18.18
N ASP A 220 -10.37 2.94 19.36
CA ASP A 220 -9.53 3.18 20.54
C ASP A 220 -10.07 2.42 21.74
N SER A 221 -9.29 1.48 22.26
CA SER A 221 -9.67 0.65 23.42
C SER A 221 -9.23 1.23 24.76
N ASP A 222 -8.55 2.39 24.81
CA ASP A 222 -8.11 2.99 26.07
C ASP A 222 -9.27 3.67 26.81
N LEU A 223 -10.13 2.86 27.40
CA LEU A 223 -11.34 3.23 28.13
C LEU A 223 -11.31 2.70 29.56
N ASP A 224 -11.97 3.40 30.48
CA ASP A 224 -12.04 2.99 31.88
C ASP A 224 -12.91 1.73 32.11
N GLU A 225 -13.80 1.43 31.16
CA GLU A 225 -14.62 0.22 31.14
C GLU A 225 -13.81 -1.05 30.86
N ASN A 226 -12.64 -0.90 30.27
CA ASN A 226 -11.74 -2.00 29.90
C ASN A 226 -10.75 -2.31 31.03
N SER A 227 -10.42 -3.60 31.18
CA SER A 227 -9.28 -4.01 31.99
C SER A 227 -7.96 -3.46 31.47
N PRO A 228 -6.87 -3.40 32.24
CA PRO A 228 -5.57 -2.93 31.76
C PRO A 228 -5.07 -3.66 30.50
N ALA A 229 -5.38 -4.96 30.36
CA ALA A 229 -4.98 -5.75 29.19
C ALA A 229 -5.80 -5.38 27.93
N GLU A 230 -7.09 -5.08 28.09
CA GLU A 230 -7.97 -4.64 27.01
C GLU A 230 -7.67 -3.21 26.61
N ARG A 231 -7.39 -2.31 27.56
CA ARG A 231 -6.93 -0.95 27.27
C ARG A 231 -5.65 -0.91 26.43
N ALA A 232 -4.76 -1.87 26.64
CA ALA A 232 -3.48 -1.97 25.94
C ALA A 232 -3.61 -2.47 24.49
N VAL A 233 -4.76 -2.97 24.04
CA VAL A 233 -4.93 -3.50 22.67
C VAL A 233 -4.58 -2.46 21.61
N THR A 234 -4.90 -1.19 21.84
CA THR A 234 -4.55 -0.09 20.95
C THR A 234 -3.41 0.80 21.50
N ASP A 235 -2.48 0.24 22.28
CA ASP A 235 -1.38 1.03 22.85
C ASP A 235 -0.40 1.51 21.80
N ARG A 236 0.03 0.64 20.87
CA ARG A 236 1.03 0.94 19.83
C ARG A 236 0.94 0.02 18.62
N LEU A 237 1.34 0.54 17.50
CA LEU A 237 1.41 -0.18 16.23
C LEU A 237 2.56 -1.20 16.27
N TYR A 238 2.30 -2.45 15.88
CA TYR A 238 3.26 -3.57 15.87
C TYR A 238 3.93 -3.84 17.23
N GLY A 239 3.22 -3.52 18.31
CA GLY A 239 3.65 -3.86 19.67
C GLY A 239 3.18 -5.24 20.10
N GLY A 240 3.78 -5.73 21.20
CA GLY A 240 3.36 -6.97 21.85
C GLY A 240 3.71 -8.26 21.09
N GLY A 241 3.19 -9.38 21.60
CA GLY A 241 3.35 -10.71 20.99
C GLY A 241 2.18 -11.09 20.08
N GLY A 242 2.19 -12.34 19.58
CA GLY A 242 1.19 -12.83 18.63
C GLY A 242 -0.26 -12.73 19.13
N GLU A 243 -0.51 -12.96 20.43
CA GLU A 243 -1.86 -12.83 20.99
C GLU A 243 -2.34 -11.37 21.03
N HIS A 244 -1.45 -10.43 21.37
CA HIS A 244 -1.76 -9.00 21.33
C HIS A 244 -2.12 -8.57 19.88
N ARG A 245 -1.34 -9.05 18.90
CA ARG A 245 -1.60 -8.84 17.49
C ARG A 245 -2.96 -9.39 17.07
N LEU A 246 -3.29 -10.62 17.47
CA LEU A 246 -4.60 -11.21 17.19
C LEU A 246 -5.75 -10.36 17.74
N ARG A 247 -5.63 -9.83 18.97
CA ARG A 247 -6.64 -8.93 19.55
C ARG A 247 -6.81 -7.63 18.75
N GLN A 248 -5.72 -7.05 18.25
CA GLN A 248 -5.77 -5.89 17.35
C GLN A 248 -6.52 -6.21 16.07
N GLU A 249 -6.25 -7.34 15.45
CA GLU A 249 -6.90 -7.75 14.18
C GLU A 249 -8.36 -8.12 14.37
N ILE A 250 -8.72 -8.73 15.51
CA ILE A 250 -10.13 -8.95 15.89
C ILE A 250 -10.85 -7.61 16.06
N LEU A 251 -10.26 -6.66 16.80
CA LEU A 251 -10.85 -5.35 16.97
C LEU A 251 -10.98 -4.61 15.64
N LEU A 252 -9.96 -4.64 14.80
CA LEU A 252 -9.99 -4.02 13.47
C LEU A 252 -11.10 -4.61 12.60
N GLY A 253 -11.14 -5.92 12.45
CA GLY A 253 -12.09 -6.60 11.55
C GLY A 253 -13.50 -6.60 12.11
N VAL A 254 -13.69 -7.22 13.28
CA VAL A 254 -15.02 -7.37 13.90
C VAL A 254 -15.53 -6.02 14.44
N GLY A 255 -14.71 -5.32 15.22
CA GLY A 255 -15.05 -4.01 15.78
C GLY A 255 -15.29 -2.97 14.70
N GLY A 256 -14.48 -2.97 13.64
CA GLY A 256 -14.64 -2.06 12.51
C GLY A 256 -15.96 -2.21 11.77
N VAL A 257 -16.42 -3.44 11.51
CA VAL A 257 -17.74 -3.68 10.90
C VAL A 257 -18.86 -3.22 11.82
N ARG A 258 -18.74 -3.48 13.14
CA ARG A 258 -19.70 -3.00 14.14
C ARG A 258 -19.75 -1.47 14.22
N ALA A 259 -18.60 -0.81 14.08
CA ALA A 259 -18.52 0.65 14.04
C ALA A 259 -19.24 1.23 12.81
N LEU A 260 -19.03 0.67 11.63
CA LEU A 260 -19.73 1.07 10.42
C LEU A 260 -21.26 0.94 10.61
N HIS A 261 -21.71 -0.20 11.11
CA HIS A 261 -23.13 -0.46 11.35
C HIS A 261 -23.73 0.52 12.39
N ALA A 262 -23.04 0.73 13.52
CA ALA A 262 -23.49 1.66 14.56
C ALA A 262 -23.63 3.11 14.05
N LEU A 263 -22.86 3.47 13.01
CA LEU A 263 -22.92 4.75 12.32
C LEU A 263 -23.95 4.80 11.18
N GLY A 264 -24.65 3.71 10.90
CA GLY A 264 -25.56 3.60 9.75
C GLY A 264 -24.85 3.61 8.40
N ILE A 265 -23.55 3.25 8.36
CA ILE A 265 -22.76 3.16 7.15
C ILE A 265 -22.83 1.72 6.64
N GLU A 266 -23.43 1.52 5.47
CA GLU A 266 -23.60 0.20 4.85
C GLU A 266 -22.82 0.15 3.52
N PRO A 267 -21.56 -0.32 3.53
CA PRO A 267 -20.75 -0.41 2.33
C PRO A 267 -21.21 -1.56 1.42
N GLU A 268 -21.17 -1.31 0.12
CA GLU A 268 -21.39 -2.35 -0.90
C GLU A 268 -20.13 -3.14 -1.20
N VAL A 269 -18.96 -2.51 -0.98
CA VAL A 269 -17.64 -3.10 -1.21
C VAL A 269 -16.79 -2.95 0.06
N PHE A 270 -16.09 -4.02 0.40
CA PHE A 270 -15.12 -4.07 1.50
C PHE A 270 -13.75 -4.41 0.92
N HIS A 271 -12.83 -3.48 1.06
CA HIS A 271 -11.46 -3.64 0.61
C HIS A 271 -10.56 -3.91 1.81
N THR A 272 -9.95 -5.09 1.87
CA THR A 272 -8.98 -5.48 2.89
C THR A 272 -7.56 -5.23 2.41
N ASN A 273 -6.83 -4.42 3.15
CA ASN A 273 -5.42 -4.10 2.89
C ASN A 273 -4.55 -5.05 3.72
N GLU A 274 -4.11 -6.15 3.12
CA GLU A 274 -3.50 -7.32 3.76
C GLU A 274 -4.46 -8.17 4.61
N GLY A 275 -3.92 -9.27 5.19
CA GLY A 275 -4.64 -10.18 6.05
C GLY A 275 -5.17 -9.58 7.36
N HIS A 276 -4.57 -8.50 7.83
CA HIS A 276 -4.83 -7.89 9.14
C HIS A 276 -6.29 -7.56 9.45
N ALA A 277 -7.09 -7.31 8.44
CA ALA A 277 -8.53 -7.03 8.60
C ALA A 277 -9.42 -8.23 8.24
N GLY A 278 -8.86 -9.41 7.96
CA GLY A 278 -9.60 -10.57 7.44
C GLY A 278 -10.82 -10.97 8.29
N PHE A 279 -10.79 -10.75 9.60
CA PHE A 279 -11.92 -11.05 10.49
C PHE A 279 -13.18 -10.20 10.22
N LEU A 280 -13.11 -9.14 9.41
CA LEU A 280 -14.30 -8.41 8.96
C LEU A 280 -15.29 -9.33 8.23
N GLY A 281 -14.77 -10.32 7.51
CA GLY A 281 -15.61 -11.31 6.82
C GLY A 281 -16.45 -12.14 7.79
N LEU A 282 -15.88 -12.51 8.95
CA LEU A 282 -16.60 -13.29 9.96
C LEU A 282 -17.75 -12.49 10.58
N GLU A 283 -17.55 -11.22 10.89
CA GLU A 283 -18.63 -10.37 11.44
C GLU A 283 -19.74 -10.11 10.40
N ARG A 284 -19.39 -9.92 9.15
CA ARG A 284 -20.36 -9.80 8.05
C ARG A 284 -21.17 -11.08 7.86
N ILE A 285 -20.52 -12.26 7.93
CA ILE A 285 -21.19 -13.56 7.89
C ILE A 285 -22.13 -13.70 9.09
N ARG A 286 -21.67 -13.38 10.31
CA ARG A 286 -22.53 -13.42 11.51
C ARG A 286 -23.79 -12.59 11.32
N ARG A 287 -23.67 -11.37 10.84
CA ARG A 287 -24.82 -10.49 10.59
C ARG A 287 -25.82 -11.12 9.61
N LEU A 288 -25.33 -11.65 8.50
CA LEU A 288 -26.20 -12.31 7.51
C LEU A 288 -26.91 -13.54 8.07
N ILE A 289 -26.24 -14.33 8.90
CA ILE A 289 -26.84 -15.51 9.54
C ILE A 289 -27.88 -15.08 10.57
N GLN A 290 -27.55 -14.15 11.47
CA GLN A 290 -28.41 -13.77 12.59
C GLN A 290 -29.53 -12.80 12.21
N GLU A 291 -29.25 -11.83 11.33
CA GLU A 291 -30.19 -10.75 10.98
C GLU A 291 -31.04 -11.11 9.76
N GLN A 292 -30.51 -11.93 8.82
CA GLN A 292 -31.18 -12.30 7.57
C GLN A 292 -31.57 -13.79 7.51
N GLY A 293 -31.20 -14.58 8.53
CA GLY A 293 -31.54 -16.00 8.59
C GLY A 293 -30.89 -16.87 7.51
N LEU A 294 -29.75 -16.43 6.94
CA LEU A 294 -29.06 -17.21 5.92
C LEU A 294 -28.32 -18.41 6.51
N ASP A 295 -28.21 -19.48 5.75
CA ASP A 295 -27.25 -20.54 6.06
C ASP A 295 -25.81 -20.04 5.84
N ALA A 296 -24.87 -20.76 6.46
CA ALA A 296 -23.45 -20.34 6.47
C ALA A 296 -22.82 -20.29 5.05
N GLU A 297 -23.18 -21.20 4.14
CA GLU A 297 -22.63 -21.23 2.78
C GLU A 297 -23.13 -20.04 1.97
N THR A 298 -24.42 -19.76 2.05
CA THR A 298 -25.05 -18.60 1.41
C THR A 298 -24.45 -17.29 1.94
N ALA A 299 -24.27 -17.18 3.26
CA ALA A 299 -23.64 -15.99 3.88
C ALA A 299 -22.19 -15.78 3.42
N ILE A 300 -21.41 -16.85 3.32
CA ILE A 300 -20.02 -16.79 2.82
C ILE A 300 -19.99 -16.27 1.37
N GLU A 301 -20.81 -16.82 0.47
CA GLU A 301 -20.82 -16.39 -0.94
C GLU A 301 -21.27 -14.93 -1.08
N THR A 302 -22.23 -14.50 -0.28
CA THR A 302 -22.69 -13.10 -0.24
C THR A 302 -21.57 -12.16 0.22
N VAL A 303 -20.84 -12.54 1.26
CA VAL A 303 -19.70 -11.74 1.79
C VAL A 303 -18.57 -11.67 0.77
N ARG A 304 -18.22 -12.80 0.15
CA ARG A 304 -17.14 -12.87 -0.85
C ARG A 304 -17.36 -11.91 -2.01
N ALA A 305 -18.59 -11.84 -2.52
CA ALA A 305 -18.95 -11.04 -3.70
C ALA A 305 -18.54 -9.58 -3.61
N GLY A 306 -18.73 -8.98 -2.43
CA GLY A 306 -18.38 -7.58 -2.15
C GLY A 306 -17.02 -7.39 -1.47
N THR A 307 -16.17 -8.42 -1.40
CA THR A 307 -14.86 -8.33 -0.74
C THR A 307 -13.72 -8.38 -1.75
N ILE A 308 -12.77 -7.45 -1.58
CA ILE A 308 -11.52 -7.36 -2.33
C ILE A 308 -10.36 -7.54 -1.34
N PHE A 309 -9.39 -8.36 -1.70
CA PHE A 309 -8.18 -8.58 -0.92
C PHE A 309 -6.96 -8.08 -1.69
N THR A 310 -6.22 -7.12 -1.11
CA THR A 310 -4.95 -6.66 -1.67
C THR A 310 -3.80 -7.13 -0.78
N THR A 311 -2.87 -7.92 -1.34
CA THR A 311 -1.63 -8.27 -0.65
C THR A 311 -0.53 -7.25 -0.97
N HIS A 312 0.27 -6.91 0.04
CA HIS A 312 1.41 -6.01 -0.05
C HIS A 312 2.73 -6.71 0.30
N THR A 313 2.66 -7.97 0.65
CA THR A 313 3.78 -8.73 1.21
C THR A 313 4.32 -9.72 0.19
N PRO A 314 5.57 -9.55 -0.30
CA PRO A 314 6.17 -10.45 -1.29
C PRO A 314 6.89 -11.65 -0.64
N VAL A 315 6.84 -11.79 0.68
CA VAL A 315 7.53 -12.84 1.44
C VAL A 315 6.58 -13.51 2.43
N SER A 316 6.53 -14.83 2.40
CA SER A 316 5.64 -15.61 3.28
C SER A 316 5.87 -15.36 4.78
N ALA A 317 7.11 -15.03 5.18
CA ALA A 317 7.45 -14.71 6.57
C ALA A 317 6.86 -13.38 7.08
N GLY A 318 6.42 -12.50 6.18
CA GLY A 318 5.77 -11.23 6.53
C GLY A 318 4.24 -11.33 6.68
N ILE A 319 3.66 -12.51 6.42
CA ILE A 319 2.22 -12.76 6.57
C ILE A 319 1.93 -13.16 8.01
N ASP A 320 0.91 -12.53 8.63
CA ASP A 320 0.51 -12.89 9.98
C ASP A 320 -0.06 -14.31 10.02
N ARG A 321 0.53 -15.10 10.91
CA ARG A 321 0.12 -16.46 11.22
C ARG A 321 -0.09 -16.60 12.71
N PHE A 322 -1.22 -17.18 13.10
CA PHE A 322 -1.54 -17.45 14.50
C PHE A 322 -1.60 -18.93 14.78
N PRO A 323 -1.18 -19.38 15.99
CA PRO A 323 -1.43 -20.76 16.41
C PRO A 323 -2.92 -21.08 16.30
N ARG A 324 -3.25 -22.27 15.77
CA ARG A 324 -4.63 -22.79 15.70
C ARG A 324 -5.32 -22.70 17.06
N SER A 325 -4.62 -22.99 18.15
CA SER A 325 -5.15 -22.88 19.51
C SER A 325 -5.64 -21.49 19.91
N PHE A 326 -5.05 -20.44 19.33
CA PHE A 326 -5.54 -19.07 19.54
C PHE A 326 -6.89 -18.88 18.85
N ILE A 327 -7.04 -19.37 17.63
CA ILE A 327 -8.31 -19.28 16.89
C ILE A 327 -9.39 -20.09 17.61
N GLU A 328 -9.08 -21.30 18.06
CA GLU A 328 -10.00 -22.12 18.84
C GLU A 328 -10.43 -21.45 20.16
N ARG A 329 -9.51 -20.76 20.84
CA ARG A 329 -9.82 -20.01 22.07
C ARG A 329 -10.65 -18.76 21.79
N TYR A 330 -10.26 -17.95 20.80
CA TYR A 330 -10.89 -16.66 20.54
C TYR A 330 -12.22 -16.74 19.80
N PHE A 331 -12.47 -17.78 19.04
CA PHE A 331 -13.70 -18.01 18.26
C PHE A 331 -14.48 -19.26 18.71
N GLY A 332 -14.07 -19.86 19.82
CA GLY A 332 -14.82 -20.95 20.46
C GLY A 332 -16.03 -20.46 21.25
N GLU A 333 -16.61 -21.32 22.08
CA GLU A 333 -17.89 -21.11 22.78
C GLU A 333 -17.96 -19.81 23.59
N HIS A 334 -16.86 -19.40 24.21
CA HIS A 334 -16.79 -18.20 25.06
C HIS A 334 -16.14 -16.98 24.37
N GLY A 335 -15.78 -17.11 23.11
CA GLY A 335 -15.10 -16.07 22.34
C GLY A 335 -16.02 -15.23 21.47
N VAL A 336 -15.46 -14.73 20.36
CA VAL A 336 -16.16 -13.92 19.35
C VAL A 336 -17.23 -14.77 18.68
N GLU A 337 -18.46 -14.30 18.73
CA GLU A 337 -19.58 -14.95 18.05
C GLU A 337 -19.50 -14.66 16.54
N THR A 338 -19.62 -15.70 15.71
CA THR A 338 -19.52 -15.59 14.25
C THR A 338 -20.67 -16.25 13.50
N GLY A 339 -21.49 -17.06 14.19
CA GLY A 339 -22.48 -17.94 13.53
C GLY A 339 -21.87 -19.15 12.82
N LEU A 340 -20.53 -19.28 12.82
CA LEU A 340 -19.80 -20.41 12.27
C LEU A 340 -19.21 -21.25 13.39
N GLY A 341 -19.16 -22.57 13.21
CA GLY A 341 -18.41 -23.45 14.09
C GLY A 341 -16.90 -23.20 13.96
N VAL A 342 -16.17 -23.28 15.08
CA VAL A 342 -14.73 -22.98 15.14
C VAL A 342 -13.88 -23.77 14.14
N GLU A 343 -14.19 -25.04 13.91
CA GLU A 343 -13.52 -25.87 12.90
C GLU A 343 -13.66 -25.33 11.47
N ARG A 344 -14.77 -24.67 11.20
CA ARG A 344 -14.98 -24.02 9.91
C ARG A 344 -14.13 -22.76 9.79
N ILE A 345 -14.04 -21.98 10.86
CA ILE A 345 -13.16 -20.80 10.89
C ILE A 345 -11.70 -21.23 10.70
N VAL A 346 -11.24 -22.24 11.42
CA VAL A 346 -9.89 -22.79 11.27
C VAL A 346 -9.59 -23.17 9.82
N ARG A 347 -10.55 -23.82 9.12
CA ARG A 347 -10.37 -24.15 7.69
C ARG A 347 -10.22 -22.93 6.78
N LEU A 348 -10.79 -21.77 7.14
CA LEU A 348 -10.60 -20.55 6.32
C LEU A 348 -9.15 -20.08 6.26
N GLY A 349 -8.36 -20.27 7.33
CA GLY A 349 -6.94 -19.91 7.36
C GLY A 349 -5.97 -21.09 7.19
N ALA A 350 -6.46 -22.30 6.94
CA ALA A 350 -5.61 -23.48 6.79
C ALA A 350 -4.84 -23.46 5.45
N GLU A 351 -3.53 -23.66 5.51
CA GLU A 351 -2.69 -23.84 4.31
C GLU A 351 -2.92 -25.23 3.74
N PRO A 352 -3.10 -25.39 2.40
CA PRO A 352 -3.39 -26.69 1.80
C PRO A 352 -2.33 -27.75 2.07
N ASP A 353 -1.05 -27.37 1.93
CA ASP A 353 0.11 -28.25 2.07
C ASP A 353 1.02 -27.86 3.24
N GLY A 354 0.51 -27.01 4.14
CA GLY A 354 1.29 -26.38 5.22
C GLY A 354 1.08 -27.00 6.59
N ASP A 355 1.59 -26.28 7.59
CA ASP A 355 1.45 -26.64 9.00
C ASP A 355 0.03 -26.34 9.49
N HIS A 356 -0.79 -27.39 9.67
CA HIS A 356 -2.17 -27.28 10.17
C HIS A 356 -2.27 -26.81 11.64
N SER A 357 -1.14 -26.63 12.33
CA SER A 357 -1.09 -26.01 13.66
C SER A 357 -1.19 -24.47 13.59
N MET A 358 -1.01 -23.90 12.39
CA MET A 358 -1.04 -22.47 12.15
C MET A 358 -2.25 -22.06 11.33
N PHE A 359 -2.71 -20.83 11.57
CA PHE A 359 -3.78 -20.15 10.87
C PHE A 359 -3.20 -18.95 10.12
N ASN A 360 -3.34 -18.92 8.79
CA ASN A 360 -2.77 -17.92 7.92
C ASN A 360 -3.83 -16.87 7.54
N MET A 361 -3.59 -15.61 7.93
CA MET A 361 -4.53 -14.51 7.73
C MET A 361 -4.70 -14.12 6.25
N ALA A 362 -3.65 -14.23 5.43
CA ALA A 362 -3.77 -13.95 4.00
C ALA A 362 -4.61 -15.01 3.28
N ILE A 363 -4.46 -16.28 3.65
CA ILE A 363 -5.30 -17.37 3.11
C ILE A 363 -6.77 -17.18 3.48
N MET A 364 -7.06 -16.78 4.72
CA MET A 364 -8.42 -16.42 5.10
C MET A 364 -8.94 -15.24 4.26
N GLY A 365 -8.12 -14.21 4.07
CA GLY A 365 -8.46 -13.06 3.24
C GLY A 365 -8.79 -13.46 1.80
N LEU A 366 -7.97 -14.31 1.17
CA LEU A 366 -8.20 -14.84 -0.18
C LEU A 366 -9.47 -15.69 -0.26
N ARG A 367 -9.75 -16.53 0.76
CA ARG A 367 -10.97 -17.38 0.78
C ARG A 367 -12.25 -16.57 1.01
N LEU A 368 -12.17 -15.44 1.71
CA LEU A 368 -13.31 -14.57 1.97
C LEU A 368 -13.45 -13.41 0.99
N ALA A 369 -12.55 -13.31 0.00
CA ALA A 369 -12.65 -12.37 -1.10
C ALA A 369 -12.96 -13.10 -2.43
N GLN A 370 -13.71 -12.45 -3.28
CA GLN A 370 -13.93 -12.95 -4.65
C GLN A 370 -12.92 -12.37 -5.64
N ARG A 371 -12.28 -11.27 -5.27
CA ARG A 371 -11.26 -10.60 -6.08
C ARG A 371 -10.02 -10.32 -5.23
N ALA A 372 -8.85 -10.59 -5.81
CA ALA A 372 -7.57 -10.36 -5.15
C ALA A 372 -6.55 -9.76 -6.11
N ASN A 373 -5.61 -8.97 -5.56
CA ASN A 373 -4.53 -8.37 -6.35
C ASN A 373 -3.26 -8.14 -5.53
N GLY A 374 -2.12 -8.15 -6.23
CA GLY A 374 -0.86 -7.58 -5.77
C GLY A 374 -0.74 -6.11 -6.15
N VAL A 375 0.36 -5.47 -5.76
CA VAL A 375 0.55 -4.01 -5.85
C VAL A 375 1.60 -3.56 -6.88
N SER A 376 2.01 -4.47 -7.75
CA SER A 376 2.74 -4.25 -9.00
C SER A 376 2.57 -5.49 -9.87
N ARG A 377 2.92 -5.41 -11.16
CA ARG A 377 2.84 -6.55 -12.07
C ARG A 377 3.68 -7.72 -11.58
N LEU A 378 4.94 -7.48 -11.23
CA LEU A 378 5.83 -8.51 -10.69
C LEU A 378 5.31 -9.07 -9.36
N HIS A 379 4.84 -8.21 -8.47
CA HIS A 379 4.25 -8.67 -7.19
C HIS A 379 3.00 -9.52 -7.39
N GLY A 380 2.17 -9.23 -8.39
CA GLY A 380 1.06 -10.10 -8.79
C GLY A 380 1.54 -11.50 -9.19
N GLN A 381 2.66 -11.61 -9.92
CA GLN A 381 3.27 -12.89 -10.28
C GLN A 381 3.80 -13.64 -9.05
N VAL A 382 4.56 -12.95 -8.18
CA VAL A 382 5.07 -13.50 -6.92
C VAL A 382 3.93 -13.97 -6.01
N SER A 383 2.84 -13.21 -5.93
CA SER A 383 1.67 -13.57 -5.14
C SER A 383 0.96 -14.81 -5.70
N ARG A 384 0.82 -14.92 -7.01
CA ARG A 384 0.27 -16.13 -7.64
C ARG A 384 1.09 -17.36 -7.32
N ASP A 385 2.41 -17.26 -7.36
CA ASP A 385 3.29 -18.36 -6.99
C ASP A 385 3.17 -18.71 -5.51
N MET A 386 3.22 -17.71 -4.63
CA MET A 386 3.14 -17.89 -3.17
C MET A 386 1.85 -18.57 -2.72
N PHE A 387 0.72 -18.30 -3.37
CA PHE A 387 -0.59 -18.84 -3.01
C PHE A 387 -1.10 -19.92 -3.96
N ARG A 388 -0.26 -20.43 -4.86
CA ARG A 388 -0.61 -21.45 -5.88
C ARG A 388 -1.27 -22.69 -5.27
N GLY A 389 -0.86 -23.07 -4.05
CA GLY A 389 -1.43 -24.22 -3.35
C GLY A 389 -2.95 -24.16 -3.14
N LEU A 390 -3.55 -22.94 -3.13
CA LEU A 390 -5.01 -22.78 -3.04
C LEU A 390 -5.74 -23.18 -4.33
N TRP A 391 -5.04 -23.22 -5.44
CA TRP A 391 -5.56 -23.55 -6.79
C TRP A 391 -4.73 -24.64 -7.43
N SER A 392 -4.55 -25.74 -6.69
CA SER A 392 -3.79 -26.89 -7.17
C SER A 392 -4.37 -27.43 -8.49
N GLY A 393 -3.49 -27.69 -9.45
CA GLY A 393 -3.90 -28.15 -10.79
C GLY A 393 -4.10 -27.02 -11.82
N PHE A 394 -4.00 -25.76 -11.44
CA PHE A 394 -3.96 -24.62 -12.35
C PHE A 394 -2.54 -24.09 -12.52
N GLU A 395 -2.23 -23.53 -13.68
CA GLU A 395 -0.97 -22.88 -13.92
C GLU A 395 -0.86 -21.57 -13.11
N GLN A 396 0.38 -21.17 -12.78
CA GLN A 396 0.63 -19.93 -12.01
C GLN A 396 -0.09 -18.72 -12.61
N ALA A 397 -0.08 -18.58 -13.93
CA ALA A 397 -0.73 -17.47 -14.63
C ALA A 397 -2.25 -17.43 -14.47
N GLU A 398 -2.88 -18.55 -14.11
CA GLU A 398 -4.33 -18.69 -13.97
C GLU A 398 -4.81 -18.46 -12.53
N VAL A 399 -3.90 -18.45 -11.54
CA VAL A 399 -4.25 -18.14 -10.16
C VAL A 399 -4.95 -16.78 -10.11
N PRO A 400 -6.16 -16.67 -9.52
CA PRO A 400 -7.01 -15.48 -9.66
C PRO A 400 -6.55 -14.30 -8.76
N ILE A 401 -5.28 -13.96 -8.86
CA ILE A 401 -4.66 -12.80 -8.23
C ILE A 401 -4.15 -11.87 -9.34
N GLY A 402 -4.84 -10.75 -9.52
CA GLY A 402 -4.44 -9.72 -10.46
C GLY A 402 -3.35 -8.81 -9.90
N HIS A 403 -3.24 -7.61 -10.47
CA HIS A 403 -2.43 -6.54 -9.90
C HIS A 403 -3.04 -5.18 -10.17
N VAL A 404 -2.80 -4.25 -9.27
CA VAL A 404 -2.96 -2.81 -9.45
C VAL A 404 -1.67 -2.17 -8.96
N THR A 405 -0.90 -1.60 -9.86
CA THR A 405 0.37 -0.96 -9.49
C THR A 405 0.08 0.24 -8.60
N ASN A 406 0.76 0.33 -7.47
CA ASN A 406 0.58 1.44 -6.55
C ASN A 406 0.85 2.79 -7.22
N GLY A 407 0.37 3.85 -6.60
CA GLY A 407 0.64 5.22 -6.96
C GLY A 407 0.86 6.08 -5.71
N VAL A 408 1.28 7.32 -5.89
CA VAL A 408 1.53 8.27 -4.82
C VAL A 408 0.69 9.54 -5.00
N HIS A 409 0.25 10.13 -3.90
CA HIS A 409 -0.63 11.28 -3.94
C HIS A 409 0.11 12.56 -4.34
N ALA A 410 -0.26 13.16 -5.47
CA ALA A 410 0.41 14.32 -6.05
C ALA A 410 0.55 15.48 -5.05
N GLY A 411 -0.53 15.93 -4.45
CA GLY A 411 -0.54 17.06 -3.49
C GLY A 411 0.29 16.84 -2.23
N THR A 412 0.58 15.56 -1.87
CA THR A 412 1.43 15.25 -0.72
C THR A 412 2.92 15.20 -1.08
N TRP A 413 3.27 14.68 -2.27
CA TRP A 413 4.65 14.29 -2.55
C TRP A 413 5.37 15.15 -3.55
N ILE A 414 4.67 15.91 -4.42
CA ILE A 414 5.29 16.88 -5.33
C ILE A 414 5.62 18.14 -4.54
N ASN A 415 6.84 18.62 -4.66
CA ASN A 415 7.24 19.86 -4.03
C ASN A 415 6.54 21.07 -4.65
N ARG A 416 6.61 22.20 -3.96
CA ARG A 416 5.90 23.42 -4.37
C ARG A 416 6.32 23.89 -5.76
N GLU A 417 7.60 23.92 -6.06
CA GLU A 417 8.14 24.45 -7.31
C GLU A 417 7.73 23.60 -8.51
N PHE A 418 7.75 22.26 -8.38
CA PHE A 418 7.22 21.38 -9.42
C PHE A 418 5.69 21.46 -9.51
N THR A 419 5.00 21.66 -8.39
CA THR A 419 3.55 21.84 -8.40
C THR A 419 3.17 23.08 -9.21
N GLU A 420 3.81 24.23 -8.95
CA GLU A 420 3.60 25.48 -9.68
C GLU A 420 3.93 25.31 -11.18
N LEU A 421 5.02 24.63 -11.51
CA LEU A 421 5.39 24.32 -12.90
C LEU A 421 4.34 23.42 -13.59
N PHE A 422 3.86 22.39 -12.91
CA PHE A 422 2.87 21.47 -13.46
C PHE A 422 1.51 22.17 -13.63
N GLU A 423 1.09 23.03 -12.70
CA GLU A 423 -0.11 23.85 -12.84
C GLU A 423 -0.02 24.77 -14.06
N GLU A 424 1.14 25.39 -14.28
CA GLU A 424 1.38 26.25 -15.44
C GLU A 424 1.34 25.47 -16.76
N ARG A 425 1.96 24.29 -16.82
CA ARG A 425 2.18 23.54 -18.07
C ARG A 425 1.08 22.54 -18.37
N LEU A 426 0.54 21.86 -17.34
CA LEU A 426 -0.41 20.76 -17.47
C LEU A 426 -1.83 21.16 -17.05
N GLY A 427 -2.00 22.34 -16.41
CA GLY A 427 -3.25 22.71 -15.75
C GLY A 427 -3.47 21.92 -14.44
N ASN A 428 -4.54 22.26 -13.72
CA ASN A 428 -4.83 21.63 -12.41
C ASN A 428 -5.19 20.14 -12.49
N ASP A 429 -5.58 19.66 -13.66
CA ASP A 429 -6.07 18.29 -13.87
C ASP A 429 -4.95 17.23 -13.82
N PHE A 430 -3.67 17.65 -13.82
CA PHE A 430 -2.56 16.70 -13.72
C PHE A 430 -2.65 15.83 -12.45
N ARG A 431 -3.21 16.38 -11.35
CA ARG A 431 -3.36 15.66 -10.07
C ARG A 431 -4.30 14.47 -10.15
N VAL A 432 -5.23 14.49 -11.10
CA VAL A 432 -6.21 13.43 -11.33
C VAL A 432 -5.89 12.56 -12.55
N ALA A 433 -4.62 12.52 -12.95
CA ALA A 433 -4.08 11.71 -14.05
C ALA A 433 -4.71 11.98 -15.43
N SER A 434 -5.13 13.23 -15.68
CA SER A 434 -5.75 13.63 -16.97
C SER A 434 -4.96 14.71 -17.72
N GLY A 435 -3.81 15.16 -17.20
CA GLY A 435 -2.96 16.17 -17.85
C GLY A 435 -2.21 15.65 -19.07
N ASP A 436 -1.89 16.55 -19.98
CA ASP A 436 -0.99 16.30 -21.12
C ASP A 436 0.47 16.44 -20.68
N TRP A 437 1.04 15.37 -20.16
CA TRP A 437 2.42 15.34 -19.63
C TRP A 437 3.49 15.58 -20.71
N GLU A 438 3.19 15.35 -21.98
CA GLU A 438 4.10 15.66 -23.11
C GLU A 438 4.45 17.15 -23.18
N ALA A 439 3.56 18.05 -22.71
CA ALA A 439 3.83 19.47 -22.62
C ALA A 439 5.04 19.85 -21.76
N LEU A 440 5.52 18.96 -20.89
CA LEU A 440 6.73 19.18 -20.11
C LEU A 440 8.02 19.09 -20.95
N THR A 441 7.99 18.45 -22.11
CA THR A 441 9.14 18.34 -23.01
C THR A 441 9.64 19.73 -23.46
N ASP A 442 8.72 20.65 -23.70
CA ASP A 442 9.01 22.02 -24.17
C ASP A 442 9.36 22.99 -23.02
N THR A 443 9.44 22.52 -21.77
CA THR A 443 9.86 23.37 -20.65
C THR A 443 11.33 23.79 -20.83
N PRO A 444 11.68 25.08 -20.69
CA PRO A 444 13.07 25.52 -20.75
C PRO A 444 13.97 24.78 -19.75
N ASP A 445 15.18 24.42 -20.18
CA ASP A 445 16.14 23.68 -19.34
C ASP A 445 16.50 24.44 -18.05
N GLU A 446 16.61 25.76 -18.17
CA GLU A 446 16.89 26.66 -17.07
C GLU A 446 15.81 26.58 -15.98
N THR A 447 14.54 26.46 -16.40
CA THR A 447 13.39 26.34 -15.48
C THR A 447 13.47 25.04 -14.68
N ILE A 448 13.66 23.89 -15.35
CA ILE A 448 13.81 22.59 -14.69
C ILE A 448 15.01 22.60 -13.73
N TRP A 449 16.14 23.14 -14.18
CA TRP A 449 17.34 23.19 -13.35
C TRP A 449 17.19 24.10 -12.13
N GLN A 450 16.52 25.25 -12.29
CA GLN A 450 16.25 26.18 -11.20
C GLN A 450 15.33 25.53 -10.14
N VAL A 451 14.26 24.85 -10.55
CA VAL A 451 13.38 24.10 -9.64
C VAL A 451 14.18 23.07 -8.84
N ARG A 452 15.02 22.31 -9.51
CA ARG A 452 15.90 21.32 -8.87
C ARG A 452 16.89 21.97 -7.90
N ARG A 453 17.47 23.12 -8.25
CA ARG A 453 18.41 23.85 -7.39
C ARG A 453 17.76 24.30 -6.10
N VAL A 454 16.59 24.90 -6.15
CA VAL A 454 15.84 25.33 -4.95
C VAL A 454 15.53 24.12 -4.06
N ALA A 455 15.15 23.00 -4.62
CA ALA A 455 14.88 21.79 -3.84
C ALA A 455 16.15 21.24 -3.15
N ARG A 456 17.32 21.27 -3.81
CA ARG A 456 18.61 20.87 -3.22
C ARG A 456 19.04 21.82 -2.09
N GLU A 457 18.90 23.13 -2.26
CA GLU A 457 19.20 24.13 -1.24
C GLU A 457 18.38 23.85 0.04
N ARG A 458 17.07 23.65 -0.09
CA ARG A 458 16.19 23.29 1.04
C ARG A 458 16.58 21.97 1.70
N LEU A 459 16.95 20.97 0.89
CA LEU A 459 17.41 19.69 1.42
C LEU A 459 18.67 19.87 2.27
N VAL A 460 19.65 20.62 1.79
CA VAL A 460 20.90 20.88 2.51
C VAL A 460 20.63 21.59 3.83
N ASP A 461 19.75 22.59 3.85
CA ASP A 461 19.38 23.31 5.07
C ASP A 461 18.68 22.41 6.08
N ASP A 462 17.72 21.58 5.65
CA ASP A 462 17.03 20.62 6.52
C ASP A 462 18.00 19.56 7.06
N VAL A 463 18.89 19.03 6.22
CA VAL A 463 19.92 18.05 6.63
C VAL A 463 20.83 18.64 7.70
N ARG A 464 21.33 19.85 7.52
CA ARG A 464 22.17 20.55 8.51
C ARG A 464 21.43 20.73 9.84
N ALA A 465 20.19 21.17 9.79
CA ALA A 465 19.36 21.35 10.98
C ALA A 465 19.11 20.01 11.71
N ARG A 466 18.79 18.94 10.98
CA ARG A 466 18.60 17.59 11.54
C ARG A 466 19.88 17.02 12.12
N LEU A 467 21.00 17.16 11.42
CA LEU A 467 22.32 16.75 11.92
C LEU A 467 22.65 17.45 13.24
N LYS A 468 22.49 18.77 13.29
CA LYS A 468 22.76 19.53 14.52
C LYS A 468 21.94 18.98 15.69
N ARG A 469 20.62 18.80 15.50
CA ARG A 469 19.75 18.22 16.53
C ARG A 469 20.16 16.79 16.93
N ALA A 470 20.47 15.95 15.95
CA ALA A 470 20.85 14.55 16.20
C ALA A 470 22.18 14.44 16.97
N TRP A 471 23.18 15.25 16.62
CA TRP A 471 24.46 15.24 17.30
C TRP A 471 24.37 15.84 18.72
N LEU A 472 23.60 16.90 18.93
CA LEU A 472 23.32 17.44 20.26
C LEU A 472 22.61 16.40 21.15
N ALA A 473 21.61 15.69 20.61
CA ALA A 473 20.92 14.63 21.32
C ALA A 473 21.84 13.45 21.71
N ARG A 474 22.92 13.23 20.93
CA ARG A 474 23.95 12.22 21.23
C ARG A 474 25.02 12.72 22.22
N GLY A 475 24.88 13.93 22.75
CA GLY A 475 25.76 14.50 23.77
C GLY A 475 26.92 15.36 23.26
N SER A 476 26.95 15.70 21.95
CA SER A 476 27.93 16.64 21.44
C SER A 476 27.63 18.05 21.92
N SER A 477 28.69 18.88 22.14
CA SER A 477 28.53 20.29 22.43
C SER A 477 28.42 21.12 21.14
N GLU A 478 27.77 22.28 21.18
CA GLU A 478 27.69 23.19 20.03
C GLU A 478 29.03 23.54 19.41
N GLY A 479 30.08 23.74 20.25
CA GLY A 479 31.44 24.05 19.81
C GLY A 479 32.07 22.92 18.95
N GLN A 480 31.61 21.71 19.06
CA GLN A 480 32.07 20.55 18.27
C GLN A 480 31.37 20.45 16.91
N LEU A 481 30.30 21.20 16.67
CA LEU A 481 29.41 21.02 15.52
C LEU A 481 29.63 22.03 14.38
N GLY A 482 30.60 22.94 14.49
CA GLY A 482 30.89 23.96 13.44
C GLY A 482 31.22 23.41 12.05
N TRP A 483 31.50 22.09 11.93
CA TRP A 483 31.66 21.45 10.65
C TRP A 483 30.33 21.27 9.89
N ILE A 484 29.20 21.22 10.60
CA ILE A 484 27.87 21.01 10.03
C ILE A 484 27.47 22.16 9.11
N ASP A 485 27.87 23.39 9.43
CA ASP A 485 27.55 24.58 8.63
C ASP A 485 28.14 24.50 7.20
N ARG A 486 29.15 23.63 7.01
CA ARG A 486 29.81 23.40 5.74
C ARG A 486 29.60 21.96 5.21
N ALA A 487 28.80 21.15 5.92
CA ALA A 487 28.43 19.83 5.46
C ALA A 487 27.38 19.95 4.34
N PHE A 488 27.53 19.10 3.34
CA PHE A 488 26.69 19.07 2.15
C PHE A 488 26.71 20.38 1.35
N ASP A 489 26.64 20.24 0.05
CA ASP A 489 26.73 21.32 -0.92
C ASP A 489 25.62 21.14 -1.97
N PRO A 490 24.74 22.11 -2.21
CA PRO A 490 23.65 21.98 -3.17
C PRO A 490 24.12 21.82 -4.63
N GLU A 491 25.40 22.10 -4.94
CA GLU A 491 25.97 21.91 -6.26
C GLU A 491 26.56 20.48 -6.47
N VAL A 492 26.63 19.68 -5.42
CA VAL A 492 27.16 18.31 -5.45
C VAL A 492 26.02 17.30 -5.61
N LEU A 493 26.20 16.34 -6.51
CA LEU A 493 25.24 15.26 -6.73
C LEU A 493 24.89 14.54 -5.42
N THR A 494 23.59 14.53 -5.08
CA THR A 494 23.07 13.91 -3.86
C THR A 494 22.35 12.61 -4.16
N VAL A 495 22.86 11.53 -3.59
CA VAL A 495 22.22 10.21 -3.59
C VAL A 495 21.40 10.05 -2.33
N GLY A 496 20.09 9.84 -2.47
CA GLY A 496 19.17 9.60 -1.38
C GLY A 496 18.78 8.13 -1.25
N PHE A 497 18.70 7.63 -0.01
CA PHE A 497 18.21 6.31 0.33
C PHE A 497 17.43 6.39 1.63
N ALA A 498 16.12 6.16 1.60
CA ALA A 498 15.32 6.23 2.82
C ALA A 498 14.18 5.20 2.83
N ARG A 499 14.16 4.32 3.85
CA ARG A 499 13.18 3.24 3.98
C ARG A 499 13.24 2.55 5.33
N ARG A 500 12.26 1.68 5.64
CA ARG A 500 12.44 0.68 6.71
C ARG A 500 13.65 -0.20 6.40
N VAL A 501 14.30 -0.74 7.43
CA VAL A 501 15.57 -1.46 7.31
C VAL A 501 15.42 -2.96 7.66
N PRO A 502 14.61 -3.74 6.92
CA PRO A 502 14.74 -5.19 6.94
C PRO A 502 15.94 -5.61 6.07
N SER A 503 16.50 -6.78 6.34
CA SER A 503 17.73 -7.27 5.71
C SER A 503 17.69 -7.25 4.17
N TYR A 504 16.56 -7.64 3.56
CA TYR A 504 16.43 -7.69 2.09
C TYR A 504 16.53 -6.33 1.39
N LYS A 505 16.43 -5.21 2.14
CA LYS A 505 16.59 -3.86 1.59
C LYS A 505 18.03 -3.38 1.54
N ARG A 506 18.94 -4.13 2.16
CA ARG A 506 20.41 -4.04 2.03
C ARG A 506 20.95 -2.62 2.23
N LEU A 507 20.64 -2.01 3.38
CA LEU A 507 21.08 -0.65 3.73
C LEU A 507 22.58 -0.43 3.55
N THR A 508 23.41 -1.43 3.82
CA THR A 508 24.85 -1.36 3.83
C THR A 508 25.50 -1.85 2.53
N LEU A 509 24.73 -2.11 1.46
CA LEU A 509 25.26 -2.66 0.21
C LEU A 509 26.42 -1.81 -0.36
N LEU A 510 26.35 -0.48 -0.26
CA LEU A 510 27.45 0.39 -0.66
C LEU A 510 28.71 0.26 0.21
N LEU A 511 28.62 -0.29 1.42
CA LEU A 511 29.78 -0.53 2.29
C LEU A 511 30.53 -1.82 1.92
N GLU A 512 30.05 -2.63 0.97
CA GLU A 512 30.81 -3.77 0.43
C GLU A 512 32.14 -3.34 -0.20
N ASP A 513 32.23 -2.10 -0.67
CA ASP A 513 33.49 -1.47 -1.12
C ASP A 513 33.62 -0.06 -0.53
N GLU A 514 33.95 0.01 0.78
CA GLU A 514 34.12 1.27 1.52
C GLU A 514 35.22 2.17 0.90
N GLU A 515 36.27 1.58 0.30
CA GLU A 515 37.34 2.35 -0.33
C GLU A 515 36.82 3.05 -1.60
N ARG A 516 36.05 2.36 -2.40
CA ARG A 516 35.46 2.91 -3.63
C ARG A 516 34.45 4.01 -3.29
N LEU A 517 33.57 3.77 -2.30
CA LEU A 517 32.66 4.78 -1.79
C LEU A 517 33.42 6.03 -1.29
N THR A 518 34.48 5.83 -0.48
CA THR A 518 35.28 6.94 0.04
C THR A 518 35.94 7.77 -1.07
N ARG A 519 36.42 7.12 -2.14
CA ARG A 519 36.97 7.84 -3.31
C ARG A 519 35.93 8.75 -3.96
N LEU A 520 34.73 8.23 -4.23
CA LEU A 520 33.62 9.00 -4.83
C LEU A 520 33.19 10.18 -3.97
N LEU A 521 33.12 9.99 -2.65
CA LEU A 521 32.76 11.04 -1.71
C LEU A 521 33.80 12.17 -1.65
N LEU A 522 35.08 11.84 -1.83
CA LEU A 522 36.20 12.76 -1.71
C LEU A 522 36.79 13.21 -3.07
N ASP A 523 36.18 12.77 -4.16
CA ASP A 523 36.57 13.23 -5.50
C ASP A 523 36.46 14.76 -5.57
N THR A 524 37.47 15.42 -6.20
CA THR A 524 37.53 16.88 -6.27
C THR A 524 36.83 17.47 -7.48
N GLU A 525 36.61 16.65 -8.53
CA GLU A 525 36.00 17.09 -9.79
C GLU A 525 34.54 16.66 -9.87
N ARG A 526 34.23 15.44 -9.44
CA ARG A 526 32.91 14.81 -9.54
C ARG A 526 32.49 14.12 -8.23
N PRO A 527 32.46 14.89 -7.12
CA PRO A 527 32.09 14.30 -5.82
C PRO A 527 30.65 13.85 -5.79
N ILE A 528 30.34 12.90 -4.89
CA ILE A 528 28.99 12.59 -4.48
C ILE A 528 28.77 12.94 -3.01
N GLN A 529 27.51 13.05 -2.63
CA GLN A 529 27.10 13.04 -1.22
C GLN A 529 25.93 12.08 -1.02
N LEU A 530 25.87 11.47 0.16
CA LEU A 530 24.97 10.36 0.45
C LEU A 530 24.13 10.66 1.68
N LEU A 531 22.81 10.61 1.51
CA LEU A 531 21.82 10.81 2.56
C LEU A 531 21.03 9.51 2.78
N ILE A 532 21.16 8.97 3.98
CA ILE A 532 20.46 7.76 4.38
C ILE A 532 19.56 8.02 5.57
N ALA A 533 18.34 7.52 5.51
CA ALA A 533 17.40 7.53 6.62
C ALA A 533 16.66 6.20 6.71
N GLY A 534 16.24 5.82 7.92
CA GLY A 534 15.43 4.63 8.08
C GLY A 534 15.31 4.16 9.51
N LYS A 535 14.31 3.30 9.74
CA LYS A 535 14.03 2.68 11.04
C LYS A 535 14.03 1.16 10.89
N ALA A 536 14.74 0.48 11.80
CA ALA A 536 14.60 -0.97 11.96
C ALA A 536 13.42 -1.27 12.89
N HIS A 537 12.74 -2.41 12.67
CA HIS A 537 11.72 -2.85 13.61
C HIS A 537 12.33 -3.03 15.02
N PRO A 538 11.62 -2.67 16.11
CA PRO A 538 12.17 -2.77 17.46
C PRO A 538 12.73 -4.15 17.84
N ALA A 539 12.17 -5.22 17.26
CA ALA A 539 12.64 -6.60 17.47
C ALA A 539 13.69 -7.07 16.45
N ASP A 540 14.07 -6.23 15.47
CA ASP A 540 15.04 -6.58 14.42
C ASP A 540 16.44 -6.10 14.78
N GLU A 541 17.16 -6.92 15.56
CA GLU A 541 18.55 -6.62 15.96
C GLU A 541 19.50 -6.58 14.75
N GLY A 542 19.22 -7.36 13.70
CA GLY A 542 19.98 -7.33 12.45
C GLY A 542 19.88 -5.96 11.77
N GLY A 543 18.66 -5.48 11.58
CA GLY A 543 18.43 -4.15 11.01
C GLY A 543 19.02 -3.02 11.85
N LYS A 544 18.97 -3.12 13.19
CA LYS A 544 19.64 -2.16 14.09
C LYS A 544 21.16 -2.17 13.95
N SER A 545 21.75 -3.36 13.73
CA SER A 545 23.19 -3.47 13.46
C SER A 545 23.58 -2.77 12.16
N LEU A 546 22.82 -2.97 11.07
CA LEU A 546 23.05 -2.30 9.79
C LEU A 546 23.00 -0.76 9.93
N ILE A 547 22.06 -0.25 10.73
CA ILE A 547 21.99 1.19 11.03
C ILE A 547 23.24 1.66 11.77
N ALA A 548 23.69 0.90 12.79
CA ALA A 548 24.88 1.25 13.57
C ALA A 548 26.15 1.23 12.71
N ASP A 549 26.30 0.25 11.81
CA ASP A 549 27.43 0.15 10.90
C ASP A 549 27.51 1.36 9.96
N PHE A 550 26.39 1.71 9.35
CA PHE A 550 26.33 2.88 8.48
C PHE A 550 26.53 4.19 9.24
N ALA A 551 25.93 4.34 10.43
CA ALA A 551 26.09 5.53 11.25
C ALA A 551 27.54 5.75 11.72
N ARG A 552 28.29 4.65 11.99
CA ARG A 552 29.73 4.70 12.29
C ARG A 552 30.56 5.12 11.09
N PHE A 553 30.27 4.63 9.91
CA PHE A 553 30.92 5.07 8.67
C PHE A 553 30.67 6.56 8.44
N ALA A 554 29.39 7.01 8.51
CA ALA A 554 29.01 8.40 8.31
C ALA A 554 29.61 9.37 9.35
N ALA A 555 29.96 8.89 10.55
CA ALA A 555 30.59 9.72 11.60
C ALA A 555 32.09 9.92 11.43
N GLN A 556 32.75 9.22 10.49
CA GLN A 556 34.20 9.35 10.26
C GLN A 556 34.54 10.77 9.81
N ALA A 557 35.55 11.40 10.42
CA ALA A 557 35.93 12.79 10.18
C ALA A 557 36.22 13.10 8.69
N LYS A 558 36.74 12.08 7.95
CA LYS A 558 37.08 12.22 6.52
C LYS A 558 35.85 12.37 5.61
N VAL A 559 34.70 11.73 5.95
CA VAL A 559 33.50 11.68 5.09
C VAL A 559 32.25 12.34 5.65
N ARG A 560 32.20 12.63 6.95
CA ARG A 560 30.99 13.16 7.62
C ARG A 560 30.41 14.46 7.02
N HIS A 561 31.17 15.17 6.22
CA HIS A 561 30.69 16.36 5.51
C HIS A 561 29.99 16.03 4.18
N ARG A 562 30.03 14.78 3.76
CA ARG A 562 29.44 14.25 2.52
C ARG A 562 28.46 13.10 2.74
N VAL A 563 28.41 12.52 3.95
CA VAL A 563 27.55 11.37 4.28
C VAL A 563 26.81 11.65 5.58
N ALA A 564 25.52 11.36 5.61
CA ALA A 564 24.73 11.40 6.81
C ALA A 564 23.75 10.23 6.93
N PHE A 565 23.62 9.73 8.16
CA PHE A 565 22.44 8.98 8.58
C PHE A 565 21.51 9.93 9.35
N LEU A 566 20.27 10.09 8.88
CA LEU A 566 19.27 10.97 9.48
C LEU A 566 18.30 10.11 10.31
N PRO A 567 18.34 10.19 11.65
CA PRO A 567 17.43 9.41 12.49
C PRO A 567 16.01 9.99 12.47
N ASP A 568 15.07 9.13 12.86
CA ASP A 568 13.63 9.42 13.00
C ASP A 568 12.94 9.73 11.68
N TYR A 569 13.20 8.89 10.66
CA TYR A 569 12.56 8.98 9.35
C TYR A 569 11.04 8.99 9.46
N ASP A 570 10.41 10.00 8.88
CA ASP A 570 8.97 10.23 8.83
C ASP A 570 8.53 10.82 7.47
N MET A 571 7.23 11.13 7.31
CA MET A 571 6.70 11.71 6.07
C MET A 571 7.26 13.11 5.77
N ALA A 572 7.50 13.94 6.79
CA ALA A 572 8.06 15.26 6.60
C ALA A 572 9.50 15.18 6.05
N MET A 573 10.35 14.34 6.66
CA MET A 573 11.70 14.07 6.15
C MET A 573 11.66 13.46 4.75
N ALA A 574 10.73 12.54 4.51
CA ALA A 574 10.60 11.90 3.20
C ALA A 574 10.33 12.91 2.09
N ARG A 575 9.42 13.89 2.31
CA ARG A 575 9.14 14.94 1.31
C ARG A 575 10.39 15.72 0.94
N THR A 576 11.18 16.12 1.92
CA THR A 576 12.41 16.89 1.66
C THR A 576 13.47 16.06 0.95
N LEU A 577 13.66 14.80 1.37
CA LEU A 577 14.64 13.89 0.77
C LEU A 577 14.32 13.57 -0.70
N VAL A 578 13.08 13.18 -1.02
CA VAL A 578 12.70 12.82 -2.41
C VAL A 578 12.70 14.02 -3.34
N ALA A 579 12.41 15.23 -2.81
CA ALA A 579 12.41 16.44 -3.60
C ALA A 579 13.83 16.95 -3.89
N GLY A 580 14.75 16.88 -2.92
CA GLY A 580 16.06 17.50 -3.02
C GLY A 580 17.19 16.55 -3.45
N SER A 581 17.03 15.23 -3.36
CA SER A 581 18.02 14.26 -3.89
C SER A 581 18.04 14.28 -5.42
N ASP A 582 19.19 14.05 -6.03
CA ASP A 582 19.33 13.97 -7.49
C ASP A 582 19.13 12.55 -7.98
N VAL A 583 19.63 11.58 -7.22
CA VAL A 583 19.48 10.16 -7.48
C VAL A 583 18.79 9.49 -6.30
N TRP A 584 17.80 8.67 -6.58
CA TRP A 584 17.13 7.84 -5.59
C TRP A 584 17.59 6.40 -5.73
N LEU A 585 18.40 5.95 -4.78
CA LEU A 585 18.92 4.59 -4.78
C LEU A 585 17.90 3.62 -4.21
N ASN A 586 17.65 2.54 -4.94
CA ASN A 586 16.73 1.48 -4.52
C ASN A 586 17.31 0.10 -4.90
N ASN A 587 17.86 -0.61 -3.93
CA ASN A 587 18.63 -1.83 -4.13
C ASN A 587 18.08 -3.04 -3.34
N PRO A 588 16.76 -3.35 -3.45
CA PRO A 588 16.20 -4.51 -2.78
C PRO A 588 16.77 -5.80 -3.33
N LEU A 589 16.64 -6.86 -2.55
CA LEU A 589 16.87 -8.22 -3.04
C LEU A 589 15.64 -8.63 -3.86
N ARG A 590 15.80 -8.71 -5.20
CA ARG A 590 14.70 -9.12 -6.08
C ARG A 590 14.31 -10.60 -5.83
N PRO A 591 13.00 -10.96 -5.79
CA PRO A 591 11.82 -10.12 -6.08
C PRO A 591 11.08 -9.64 -4.81
N TYR A 592 11.77 -9.21 -3.77
CA TYR A 592 11.19 -8.92 -2.46
C TYR A 592 10.74 -7.46 -2.25
N GLU A 593 10.73 -6.63 -3.28
CA GLU A 593 10.09 -5.32 -3.25
C GLU A 593 8.71 -5.40 -3.91
N ALA A 594 7.65 -5.42 -3.13
CA ALA A 594 6.28 -5.53 -3.66
C ALA A 594 5.93 -4.40 -4.64
N CYS A 595 6.31 -3.17 -4.32
CA CYS A 595 6.16 -2.04 -5.22
C CYS A 595 7.29 -1.02 -5.10
N GLY A 596 7.54 -0.41 -3.92
CA GLY A 596 8.62 0.55 -3.73
C GLY A 596 8.24 2.00 -4.02
N THR A 597 7.17 2.51 -3.44
CA THR A 597 6.60 3.85 -3.73
C THR A 597 7.53 5.05 -3.47
N SER A 598 8.67 4.88 -2.77
CA SER A 598 9.62 5.97 -2.55
C SER A 598 10.25 6.48 -3.85
N GLY A 599 10.57 5.56 -4.78
CA GLY A 599 11.07 5.92 -6.10
C GLY A 599 10.05 6.66 -6.96
N MET A 600 8.77 6.36 -6.83
CA MET A 600 7.68 7.11 -7.49
C MET A 600 7.62 8.56 -6.99
N LYS A 601 7.74 8.77 -5.66
CA LYS A 601 7.78 10.10 -5.06
C LYS A 601 8.97 10.92 -5.56
N ALA A 602 10.14 10.26 -5.65
CA ALA A 602 11.35 10.86 -6.18
C ALA A 602 11.17 11.25 -7.67
N ALA A 603 10.64 10.36 -8.49
CA ALA A 603 10.42 10.58 -9.92
C ALA A 603 9.53 11.80 -10.19
N LEU A 604 8.45 12.00 -9.43
CA LEU A 604 7.56 13.17 -9.55
C LEU A 604 8.24 14.50 -9.17
N ASN A 605 9.39 14.46 -8.52
CA ASN A 605 10.21 15.61 -8.17
C ASN A 605 11.46 15.75 -9.06
N GLY A 606 11.52 15.06 -10.18
CA GLY A 606 12.67 15.08 -11.08
C GLY A 606 13.95 14.48 -10.48
N CYS A 607 13.83 13.69 -9.42
CA CYS A 607 14.91 12.88 -8.87
C CYS A 607 14.94 11.55 -9.62
N LEU A 608 16.07 11.20 -10.21
CA LEU A 608 16.21 10.04 -11.09
C LEU A 608 16.43 8.75 -10.29
N ASN A 609 15.76 7.67 -10.68
CA ASN A 609 15.91 6.40 -10.00
C ASN A 609 17.15 5.63 -10.47
N LEU A 610 17.96 5.15 -9.52
CA LEU A 610 18.98 4.13 -9.70
C LEU A 610 18.51 2.90 -8.91
N SER A 611 17.92 1.93 -9.59
CA SER A 611 17.17 0.87 -8.89
C SER A 611 17.36 -0.50 -9.53
N ILE A 612 17.39 -1.53 -8.67
CA ILE A 612 17.15 -2.92 -9.13
C ILE A 612 15.75 -2.94 -9.80
N ARG A 613 15.62 -3.73 -10.87
CA ARG A 613 14.34 -3.95 -11.56
C ARG A 613 13.43 -4.85 -10.71
N ASP A 614 12.75 -4.23 -9.73
CA ASP A 614 11.85 -4.88 -8.81
C ASP A 614 10.63 -3.97 -8.55
N GLY A 615 9.49 -4.55 -8.15
CA GLY A 615 8.26 -3.82 -7.92
C GLY A 615 7.82 -3.01 -9.15
N TRP A 616 7.52 -1.71 -8.94
CA TRP A 616 7.08 -0.81 -10.00
C TRP A 616 8.16 -0.52 -11.06
N TRP A 617 9.45 -0.55 -10.68
CA TRP A 617 10.55 -0.27 -11.58
C TRP A 617 10.77 -1.38 -12.63
N ASP A 618 10.34 -2.61 -12.31
CA ASP A 618 10.37 -3.71 -13.29
C ASP A 618 9.45 -3.47 -14.50
N GLU A 619 8.34 -2.78 -14.29
CA GLU A 619 7.34 -2.55 -15.33
C GLU A 619 7.43 -1.19 -16.03
N LEU A 620 7.99 -0.15 -15.38
CA LEU A 620 7.98 1.21 -15.90
C LEU A 620 9.36 1.75 -16.31
N TYR A 621 10.44 1.00 -16.08
CA TYR A 621 11.75 1.35 -16.60
C TYR A 621 11.81 1.14 -18.11
N ASP A 622 12.17 2.19 -18.88
CA ASP A 622 12.21 2.19 -20.35
C ASP A 622 13.62 2.36 -20.93
N GLY A 623 14.64 2.48 -20.09
CA GLY A 623 16.04 2.68 -20.50
C GLY A 623 16.45 4.15 -20.62
N GLN A 624 15.52 5.11 -20.48
CA GLN A 624 15.80 6.54 -20.62
C GLN A 624 15.31 7.38 -19.43
N ASN A 625 14.56 6.78 -18.51
CA ASN A 625 13.94 7.47 -17.36
C ASN A 625 14.68 7.28 -16.03
N GLY A 626 15.92 6.78 -16.09
CA GLY A 626 16.79 6.49 -14.94
C GLY A 626 17.71 5.32 -15.24
N TRP A 627 18.18 4.61 -14.21
CA TRP A 627 19.13 3.49 -14.37
C TRP A 627 18.60 2.21 -13.72
N ALA A 628 18.74 1.10 -14.43
CA ALA A 628 18.48 -0.23 -13.90
C ALA A 628 19.79 -0.87 -13.42
N ILE A 629 19.88 -1.20 -12.14
CA ILE A 629 20.99 -1.97 -11.58
C ILE A 629 20.83 -3.42 -12.04
N PRO A 630 21.83 -4.00 -12.72
CA PRO A 630 21.80 -5.41 -13.07
C PRO A 630 21.66 -6.29 -11.83
N SER A 631 20.66 -7.15 -11.81
CA SER A 631 20.41 -8.08 -10.69
C SER A 631 21.13 -9.40 -10.93
N ALA A 632 21.86 -9.89 -9.92
CA ALA A 632 22.49 -11.20 -9.91
C ALA A 632 21.55 -12.23 -9.24
N ASP A 633 20.33 -12.37 -9.78
CA ASP A 633 19.25 -13.18 -9.20
C ASP A 633 19.24 -14.66 -9.63
N ASP A 634 20.33 -15.13 -10.26
CA ASP A 634 20.52 -16.55 -10.51
C ASP A 634 20.62 -17.32 -9.17
N PRO A 635 19.73 -18.32 -8.93
CA PRO A 635 19.67 -19.04 -7.66
C PRO A 635 20.94 -19.86 -7.33
N THR A 636 21.84 -20.02 -8.29
CA THR A 636 23.12 -20.72 -8.07
C THR A 636 24.20 -19.79 -7.49
N ILE A 637 23.98 -18.48 -7.47
CA ILE A 637 24.92 -17.49 -6.91
C ILE A 637 24.75 -17.40 -5.41
N GLU A 638 25.83 -17.58 -4.66
CA GLU A 638 25.85 -17.39 -3.21
C GLU A 638 25.45 -15.96 -2.81
N PRO A 639 24.63 -15.78 -1.75
CA PRO A 639 24.09 -14.46 -1.37
C PRO A 639 25.17 -13.38 -1.21
N GLY A 640 26.28 -13.65 -0.53
CA GLY A 640 27.37 -12.69 -0.38
C GLY A 640 28.06 -12.33 -1.70
N ARG A 641 28.13 -13.27 -2.65
CA ARG A 641 28.65 -13.00 -3.99
C ARG A 641 27.70 -12.15 -4.81
N ARG A 642 26.38 -12.39 -4.65
CA ARG A 642 25.34 -11.56 -5.25
C ARG A 642 25.46 -10.10 -4.78
N ASP A 643 25.61 -9.88 -3.47
CA ASP A 643 25.76 -8.53 -2.92
C ASP A 643 26.98 -7.81 -3.48
N GLN A 644 28.13 -8.49 -3.57
CA GLN A 644 29.36 -7.93 -4.19
C GLN A 644 29.14 -7.55 -5.66
N LEU A 645 28.48 -8.40 -6.45
CA LEU A 645 28.22 -8.14 -7.87
C LEU A 645 27.28 -6.96 -8.07
N GLU A 646 26.21 -6.89 -7.29
CA GLU A 646 25.23 -5.81 -7.39
C GLU A 646 25.80 -4.49 -6.84
N ALA A 647 26.62 -4.53 -5.77
CA ALA A 647 27.36 -3.35 -5.30
C ALA A 647 28.34 -2.83 -6.37
N ALA A 648 29.09 -3.71 -7.00
CA ALA A 648 30.00 -3.34 -8.09
C ALA A 648 29.22 -2.69 -9.25
N SER A 649 28.05 -3.24 -9.62
CA SER A 649 27.20 -2.68 -10.67
C SER A 649 26.68 -1.29 -10.32
N ILE A 650 26.33 -1.04 -9.04
CA ILE A 650 25.95 0.31 -8.59
C ILE A 650 27.09 1.30 -8.79
N TYR A 651 28.29 0.92 -8.38
CA TYR A 651 29.47 1.77 -8.55
C TYR A 651 29.83 2.02 -10.01
N ASP A 652 29.75 0.99 -10.85
CA ASP A 652 30.00 1.12 -12.29
C ASP A 652 29.03 2.11 -12.95
N LEU A 653 27.72 2.02 -12.60
CA LEU A 653 26.73 2.97 -13.07
C LEU A 653 26.99 4.39 -12.55
N LEU A 654 27.35 4.54 -11.27
CA LEU A 654 27.68 5.85 -10.70
C LEU A 654 28.87 6.48 -11.40
N GLU A 655 29.97 5.74 -11.57
CA GLU A 655 31.23 6.26 -12.11
C GLU A 655 31.16 6.53 -13.64
N HIS A 656 30.48 5.68 -14.38
CA HIS A 656 30.56 5.70 -15.85
C HIS A 656 29.34 6.30 -16.54
N GLU A 657 28.20 6.41 -15.84
CA GLU A 657 26.96 6.94 -16.41
C GLU A 657 26.43 8.14 -15.63
N VAL A 658 26.18 7.99 -14.33
CA VAL A 658 25.50 8.99 -13.50
C VAL A 658 26.35 10.25 -13.32
N LEU A 659 27.59 10.09 -12.83
CA LEU A 659 28.48 11.23 -12.56
C LEU A 659 28.87 11.99 -13.84
N PRO A 660 29.26 11.33 -14.94
CA PRO A 660 29.51 12.03 -16.18
C PRO A 660 28.31 12.86 -16.64
N LEU A 661 27.10 12.28 -16.61
CA LEU A 661 25.90 12.97 -17.08
C LEU A 661 25.53 14.16 -16.20
N PHE A 662 25.71 14.08 -14.87
CA PHE A 662 25.40 15.17 -13.95
C PHE A 662 26.42 16.34 -14.04
N TYR A 663 27.72 16.05 -14.22
CA TYR A 663 28.79 17.04 -14.21
C TYR A 663 29.15 17.56 -15.60
N ASP A 664 28.65 16.95 -16.68
CA ASP A 664 28.79 17.49 -18.03
C ASP A 664 27.95 18.76 -18.19
N ARG A 665 28.59 19.88 -18.43
CA ARG A 665 27.96 21.21 -18.50
C ARG A 665 28.14 21.82 -19.90
N GLU A 666 27.02 22.13 -20.53
CA GLU A 666 26.96 22.94 -21.74
C GLU A 666 26.27 24.25 -21.40
N ASP A 667 26.95 25.39 -21.59
CA ASP A 667 26.49 26.74 -21.16
C ASP A 667 26.09 26.78 -19.66
N GLY A 668 26.80 26.04 -18.81
CA GLY A 668 26.55 25.98 -17.37
C GLY A 668 25.41 25.05 -16.93
N LEU A 669 24.71 24.39 -17.85
CA LEU A 669 23.61 23.48 -17.58
C LEU A 669 23.97 22.03 -17.92
N PRO A 670 23.52 21.03 -17.12
CA PRO A 670 23.69 19.62 -17.43
C PRO A 670 22.56 19.17 -18.37
N ARG A 671 22.64 19.51 -19.66
CA ARG A 671 21.54 19.35 -20.62
C ARG A 671 21.10 17.89 -20.75
N GLY A 672 22.04 16.93 -20.79
CA GLY A 672 21.71 15.51 -20.80
C GLY A 672 20.95 15.05 -19.57
N TRP A 673 21.32 15.56 -18.38
CA TRP A 673 20.63 15.29 -17.12
C TRP A 673 19.21 15.85 -17.14
N ILE A 674 19.06 17.10 -17.59
CA ILE A 674 17.76 17.78 -17.69
C ILE A 674 16.84 17.06 -18.68
N ALA A 675 17.38 16.60 -19.81
CA ALA A 675 16.63 15.83 -20.79
C ALA A 675 16.08 14.52 -20.16
N MET A 676 16.90 13.82 -19.38
CA MET A 676 16.46 12.62 -18.66
C MET A 676 15.40 12.95 -17.60
N ILE A 677 15.51 14.08 -16.87
CA ILE A 677 14.44 14.54 -15.94
C ILE A 677 13.13 14.74 -16.69
N LYS A 678 13.14 15.45 -17.81
CA LYS A 678 11.93 15.69 -18.61
C LYS A 678 11.30 14.37 -19.07
N HIS A 679 12.13 13.46 -19.62
CA HIS A 679 11.66 12.16 -20.04
C HIS A 679 11.10 11.32 -18.87
N ASN A 680 11.78 11.33 -17.71
CA ASN A 680 11.27 10.70 -16.48
C ASN A 680 9.89 11.25 -16.09
N LEU A 681 9.70 12.57 -16.10
CA LEU A 681 8.42 13.18 -15.74
C LEU A 681 7.31 12.83 -16.73
N VAL A 682 7.60 12.85 -18.02
CA VAL A 682 6.64 12.54 -19.10
C VAL A 682 6.25 11.07 -19.07
N SER A 683 7.23 10.17 -19.04
CA SER A 683 6.98 8.73 -19.14
C SER A 683 6.37 8.13 -17.84
N LEU A 684 6.78 8.63 -16.69
CA LEU A 684 6.35 8.09 -15.40
C LEU A 684 5.20 8.87 -14.75
N GLY A 685 5.14 10.19 -14.93
CA GLY A 685 4.19 11.05 -14.23
C GLY A 685 2.77 10.50 -14.19
N PRO A 686 2.10 10.29 -15.33
CA PRO A 686 0.72 9.80 -15.34
C PRO A 686 0.57 8.39 -14.75
N ALA A 687 1.61 7.54 -14.87
CA ALA A 687 1.56 6.14 -14.49
C ALA A 687 1.70 5.90 -12.97
N ILE A 688 2.34 6.84 -12.25
CA ILE A 688 2.68 6.65 -10.82
C ILE A 688 1.82 7.47 -9.86
N LEU A 689 0.77 8.14 -10.34
CA LEU A 689 -0.17 8.89 -9.50
C LEU A 689 -1.14 7.97 -8.77
N ALA A 690 -1.44 8.28 -7.50
CA ALA A 690 -2.45 7.58 -6.72
C ALA A 690 -3.86 7.75 -7.31
N SER A 691 -4.13 8.83 -8.03
CA SER A 691 -5.38 9.03 -8.76
C SER A 691 -5.57 8.00 -9.88
N ARG A 692 -4.51 7.64 -10.64
CA ARG A 692 -4.54 6.54 -11.60
C ARG A 692 -4.83 5.21 -10.88
N MET A 693 -4.09 4.91 -9.78
CA MET A 693 -4.30 3.70 -8.99
C MET A 693 -5.74 3.57 -8.49
N VAL A 694 -6.33 4.63 -7.94
CA VAL A 694 -7.71 4.62 -7.44
C VAL A 694 -8.73 4.45 -8.57
N ARG A 695 -8.45 4.99 -9.77
CA ARG A 695 -9.27 4.71 -10.96
C ARG A 695 -9.20 3.24 -11.36
N ASP A 696 -8.00 2.65 -11.39
CA ASP A 696 -7.83 1.23 -11.72
C ASP A 696 -8.56 0.33 -10.71
N TYR A 697 -8.49 0.65 -9.41
CA TYR A 697 -9.31 -0.04 -8.40
C TYR A 697 -10.80 0.16 -8.62
N THR A 698 -11.23 1.36 -8.95
CA THR A 698 -12.65 1.67 -9.15
C THR A 698 -13.21 0.89 -10.34
N GLU A 699 -12.55 0.96 -11.48
CA GLU A 699 -13.01 0.34 -12.73
C GLU A 699 -12.82 -1.18 -12.72
N GLY A 700 -11.65 -1.66 -12.27
CA GLY A 700 -11.29 -3.09 -12.31
C GLY A 700 -11.83 -3.92 -11.15
N TYR A 701 -12.10 -3.29 -10.00
CA TYR A 701 -12.45 -4.00 -8.76
C TYR A 701 -13.73 -3.50 -8.10
N TYR A 702 -13.87 -2.18 -7.82
CA TYR A 702 -15.01 -1.70 -7.04
C TYR A 702 -16.33 -1.78 -7.80
N LEU A 703 -16.36 -1.36 -9.05
CA LEU A 703 -17.55 -1.49 -9.92
C LEU A 703 -17.99 -2.94 -10.08
N PRO A 704 -17.10 -3.89 -10.49
CA PRO A 704 -17.47 -5.28 -10.63
C PRO A 704 -17.88 -5.96 -9.30
N ALA A 705 -17.23 -5.61 -8.18
CA ALA A 705 -17.56 -6.15 -6.87
C ALA A 705 -18.94 -5.67 -6.42
N ALA A 706 -19.24 -4.36 -6.57
CA ALA A 706 -20.56 -3.81 -6.24
C ALA A 706 -21.67 -4.44 -7.08
N ALA A 707 -21.44 -4.59 -8.39
CA ALA A 707 -22.41 -5.24 -9.27
C ALA A 707 -22.70 -6.69 -8.84
N THR A 708 -21.65 -7.45 -8.49
CA THR A 708 -21.80 -8.83 -8.00
C THR A 708 -22.49 -8.85 -6.64
N SER A 709 -22.09 -7.96 -5.72
CA SER A 709 -22.70 -7.85 -4.38
C SER A 709 -24.20 -7.56 -4.46
N ARG A 710 -24.60 -6.57 -5.27
CA ARG A 710 -26.03 -6.25 -5.50
C ARG A 710 -26.81 -7.41 -6.06
N ARG A 711 -26.24 -8.11 -7.07
CA ARG A 711 -26.89 -9.27 -7.69
C ARG A 711 -27.10 -10.39 -6.68
N LEU A 712 -26.10 -10.69 -5.86
CA LEU A 712 -26.16 -11.77 -4.88
C LEU A 712 -27.02 -11.41 -3.65
N ALA A 713 -27.08 -10.15 -3.24
CA ALA A 713 -27.93 -9.70 -2.12
C ALA A 713 -29.37 -9.38 -2.53
N GLY A 714 -29.66 -9.27 -3.84
CA GLY A 714 -31.01 -8.99 -4.36
C GLY A 714 -31.97 -10.17 -4.23
N ASP A 715 -33.26 -9.91 -4.41
CA ASP A 715 -34.33 -10.92 -4.42
C ASP A 715 -34.25 -11.92 -3.24
N ASP A 716 -34.14 -11.39 -2.04
CA ASP A 716 -33.99 -12.20 -0.80
C ASP A 716 -32.83 -13.21 -0.89
N PHE A 717 -31.69 -12.80 -1.43
CA PHE A 717 -30.48 -13.63 -1.57
C PHE A 717 -30.67 -14.87 -2.44
N THR A 718 -31.65 -14.90 -3.34
CA THR A 718 -31.92 -16.05 -4.21
C THR A 718 -30.67 -16.46 -5.00
N ALA A 719 -30.00 -15.54 -5.65
CA ALA A 719 -28.79 -15.84 -6.44
C ALA A 719 -27.63 -16.35 -5.56
N SER A 720 -27.51 -15.88 -4.30
CA SER A 720 -26.51 -16.40 -3.35
C SER A 720 -26.82 -17.85 -2.94
N ARG A 721 -28.11 -18.16 -2.69
CA ARG A 721 -28.56 -19.52 -2.34
C ARG A 721 -28.31 -20.48 -3.50
N GLU A 722 -28.63 -20.07 -4.71
CA GLU A 722 -28.38 -20.87 -5.93
C GLU A 722 -26.89 -21.13 -6.12
N LEU A 723 -26.04 -20.08 -6.02
CA LEU A 723 -24.60 -20.22 -6.14
C LEU A 723 -24.00 -21.13 -5.08
N ALA A 724 -24.38 -20.95 -3.81
CA ALA A 724 -23.91 -21.78 -2.70
C ALA A 724 -24.35 -23.25 -2.87
N SER A 725 -25.59 -23.46 -3.29
CA SER A 725 -26.10 -24.80 -3.58
C SER A 725 -25.35 -25.46 -4.74
N TRP A 726 -25.16 -24.72 -5.82
CA TRP A 726 -24.41 -25.19 -6.98
C TRP A 726 -22.95 -25.51 -6.64
N LYS A 727 -22.25 -24.67 -5.91
CA LYS A 727 -20.84 -24.91 -5.49
C LYS A 727 -20.72 -26.19 -4.66
N ARG A 728 -21.67 -26.47 -3.76
CA ARG A 728 -21.72 -27.72 -2.99
C ARG A 728 -21.95 -28.91 -3.89
N HIS A 729 -22.89 -28.81 -4.84
CA HIS A 729 -23.17 -29.84 -5.82
C HIS A 729 -21.96 -30.14 -6.69
N ALA A 730 -21.34 -29.12 -7.26
CA ALA A 730 -20.16 -29.24 -8.10
C ALA A 730 -18.98 -29.87 -7.34
N ALA A 731 -18.69 -29.42 -6.10
CA ALA A 731 -17.64 -30.03 -5.29
C ALA A 731 -17.89 -31.51 -4.95
N ALA A 732 -19.13 -31.89 -4.68
CA ALA A 732 -19.51 -33.29 -4.40
C ALA A 732 -19.45 -34.17 -5.63
N ALA A 733 -19.84 -33.66 -6.80
CA ALA A 733 -19.86 -34.41 -8.07
C ALA A 733 -18.47 -34.48 -8.74
N TRP A 734 -17.56 -33.54 -8.43
CA TRP A 734 -16.27 -33.36 -9.11
C TRP A 734 -15.37 -34.62 -9.10
N PRO A 735 -15.33 -35.47 -8.06
CA PRO A 735 -14.56 -36.73 -8.11
C PRO A 735 -14.99 -37.67 -9.21
N GLY A 736 -16.21 -37.51 -9.74
CA GLY A 736 -16.74 -38.27 -10.90
C GLY A 736 -16.37 -37.66 -12.25
N VAL A 737 -15.75 -36.49 -12.29
CA VAL A 737 -15.38 -35.83 -13.56
C VAL A 737 -14.03 -36.35 -14.04
N SER A 738 -13.95 -36.75 -15.29
CA SER A 738 -12.70 -37.22 -15.90
C SER A 738 -12.73 -37.12 -17.42
N VAL A 739 -11.57 -36.84 -18.02
CA VAL A 739 -11.38 -36.96 -19.46
C VAL A 739 -11.07 -38.43 -19.80
N ARG A 740 -12.01 -39.11 -20.46
CA ARG A 740 -11.89 -40.53 -20.77
C ARG A 740 -10.97 -40.79 -21.95
N ARG A 741 -11.08 -39.95 -22.99
CA ARG A 741 -10.36 -40.11 -24.24
C ARG A 741 -10.31 -38.81 -24.98
N VAL A 742 -9.19 -38.56 -25.70
CA VAL A 742 -9.02 -37.44 -26.60
C VAL A 742 -8.65 -37.96 -28.00
N GLU A 743 -9.35 -37.47 -29.01
CA GLU A 743 -9.05 -37.73 -30.41
C GLU A 743 -8.65 -36.44 -31.09
N ASN A 744 -7.72 -36.50 -32.04
CA ASN A 744 -7.33 -35.38 -32.85
C ASN A 744 -7.41 -35.68 -34.34
N GLY A 745 -7.71 -34.66 -35.11
CA GLY A 745 -7.79 -34.71 -36.56
C GLY A 745 -6.65 -33.98 -37.25
N VAL A 746 -5.42 -34.06 -36.73
CA VAL A 746 -4.26 -33.39 -37.31
C VAL A 746 -3.96 -33.95 -38.69
N LYS A 747 -4.32 -33.18 -39.73
CA LYS A 747 -4.03 -33.50 -41.14
C LYS A 747 -2.85 -32.76 -41.70
N GLU A 748 -2.71 -31.51 -41.30
CA GLU A 748 -1.64 -30.60 -41.69
C GLU A 748 -0.89 -30.07 -40.49
N ARG A 749 0.44 -29.98 -40.56
CA ARG A 749 1.30 -29.46 -39.48
C ARG A 749 2.02 -28.16 -39.93
N LEU A 750 1.26 -27.29 -40.60
CA LEU A 750 1.74 -26.03 -41.11
C LEU A 750 1.29 -24.88 -40.19
N LEU A 751 2.13 -23.88 -40.03
CA LEU A 751 1.80 -22.66 -39.29
C LEU A 751 0.53 -22.04 -39.90
N GLY A 752 -0.43 -21.68 -39.03
CA GLY A 752 -1.72 -21.13 -39.43
C GLY A 752 -2.81 -22.16 -39.75
N ALA A 753 -2.45 -23.49 -39.85
CA ALA A 753 -3.45 -24.54 -39.96
C ALA A 753 -4.24 -24.73 -38.66
N ARG A 754 -5.38 -25.42 -38.76
CA ARG A 754 -6.19 -25.80 -37.59
C ARG A 754 -6.39 -27.29 -37.60
N PHE A 755 -6.57 -27.89 -36.42
CA PHE A 755 -6.93 -29.28 -36.30
C PHE A 755 -8.07 -29.44 -35.28
N THR A 756 -8.91 -30.41 -35.51
CA THR A 756 -10.07 -30.72 -34.67
C THR A 756 -9.59 -31.55 -33.47
N VAL A 757 -9.97 -31.15 -32.28
CA VAL A 757 -9.84 -31.96 -31.06
C VAL A 757 -11.23 -32.37 -30.60
N ARG A 758 -11.40 -33.67 -30.30
CA ARG A 758 -12.61 -34.24 -29.75
C ARG A 758 -12.30 -34.92 -28.43
N ALA A 759 -12.94 -34.46 -27.37
CA ALA A 759 -12.78 -35.00 -26.03
C ALA A 759 -14.06 -35.75 -25.59
N PHE A 760 -13.86 -36.91 -24.99
CA PHE A 760 -14.93 -37.72 -24.37
C PHE A 760 -14.77 -37.59 -22.86
N VAL A 761 -15.80 -37.02 -22.23
CA VAL A 761 -15.72 -36.57 -20.83
C VAL A 761 -16.84 -37.22 -20.02
N GLU A 762 -16.47 -37.84 -18.91
CA GLU A 762 -17.43 -38.26 -17.87
C GLU A 762 -17.62 -37.09 -16.90
N LEU A 763 -18.86 -36.72 -16.63
CA LEU A 763 -19.22 -35.60 -15.82
C LEU A 763 -19.84 -35.95 -14.45
N GLY A 764 -19.92 -37.25 -14.13
CA GLY A 764 -20.62 -37.67 -12.93
C GLY A 764 -22.09 -37.22 -12.96
N ASP A 765 -22.48 -36.49 -11.93
CA ASP A 765 -23.84 -35.95 -11.78
C ASP A 765 -23.97 -34.49 -12.30
N LEU A 766 -22.93 -33.93 -12.97
CA LEU A 766 -22.96 -32.58 -13.52
C LEU A 766 -23.60 -32.56 -14.92
N ASP A 767 -24.32 -31.46 -15.20
CA ASP A 767 -24.80 -31.17 -16.54
C ASP A 767 -23.66 -30.58 -17.41
N PRO A 768 -23.62 -30.86 -18.72
CA PRO A 768 -22.62 -30.27 -19.62
C PRO A 768 -22.56 -28.75 -19.62
N ASN A 769 -23.63 -28.03 -19.23
CA ASN A 769 -23.63 -26.59 -19.10
C ASN A 769 -22.95 -26.07 -17.80
N GLU A 770 -22.72 -26.97 -16.84
CA GLU A 770 -22.07 -26.67 -15.54
C GLU A 770 -20.54 -26.82 -15.61
N VAL A 771 -20.02 -27.22 -16.77
CA VAL A 771 -18.59 -27.36 -17.01
C VAL A 771 -18.16 -26.66 -18.28
N GLU A 772 -16.88 -26.34 -18.36
CA GLU A 772 -16.20 -25.91 -19.57
C GLU A 772 -15.08 -26.91 -19.87
N VAL A 773 -15.08 -27.49 -21.07
CA VAL A 773 -14.01 -28.36 -21.55
C VAL A 773 -13.09 -27.54 -22.41
N GLN A 774 -11.81 -27.52 -22.06
CA GLN A 774 -10.80 -26.66 -22.69
C GLN A 774 -9.64 -27.52 -23.23
N VAL A 775 -9.12 -27.14 -24.38
CA VAL A 775 -7.80 -27.58 -24.85
C VAL A 775 -6.79 -26.56 -24.40
N ALA A 776 -5.81 -26.99 -23.63
CA ALA A 776 -4.60 -26.21 -23.28
C ALA A 776 -3.49 -26.60 -24.26
N TYR A 777 -2.93 -25.67 -24.98
CA TYR A 777 -1.94 -25.94 -26.05
C TYR A 777 -0.89 -24.86 -26.13
N GLY A 778 0.25 -25.20 -26.71
CA GLY A 778 1.34 -24.26 -26.88
C GLY A 778 2.63 -24.93 -27.35
N ARG A 779 3.71 -24.20 -27.22
CA ARG A 779 5.06 -24.73 -27.47
C ARG A 779 5.50 -25.62 -26.31
N VAL A 780 6.04 -26.77 -26.64
CA VAL A 780 6.62 -27.71 -25.67
C VAL A 780 8.09 -27.34 -25.45
N ASP A 781 8.53 -27.34 -24.20
CA ASP A 781 9.93 -27.13 -23.83
C ASP A 781 10.76 -28.43 -23.84
N ASP A 782 12.04 -28.34 -23.45
CA ASP A 782 12.96 -29.48 -23.40
C ASP A 782 12.61 -30.51 -22.28
N ALA A 783 11.70 -30.15 -21.35
CA ALA A 783 11.19 -31.04 -20.30
C ALA A 783 9.86 -31.72 -20.69
N ASP A 784 9.42 -31.54 -21.95
CA ASP A 784 8.12 -32.02 -22.47
C ASP A 784 6.90 -31.38 -21.75
N GLU A 785 7.08 -30.11 -21.25
CA GLU A 785 6.05 -29.35 -20.58
C GLU A 785 5.55 -28.20 -21.45
N LEU A 786 4.38 -27.66 -21.11
CA LEU A 786 3.76 -26.49 -21.74
C LEU A 786 3.96 -25.25 -20.86
N PRO A 787 5.12 -24.54 -20.97
CA PRO A 787 5.44 -23.41 -20.09
C PRO A 787 4.54 -22.20 -20.32
N GLN A 788 3.94 -22.11 -21.49
CA GLN A 788 2.94 -21.09 -21.85
C GLN A 788 1.79 -21.75 -22.57
N VAL A 789 0.59 -21.66 -21.99
CA VAL A 789 -0.62 -22.27 -22.56
C VAL A 789 -1.56 -21.23 -23.13
N GLU A 790 -2.03 -21.50 -24.34
CA GLU A 790 -3.25 -20.92 -24.88
C GLU A 790 -4.43 -21.87 -24.65
N LEU A 791 -5.63 -21.30 -24.48
CA LEU A 791 -6.82 -22.07 -24.20
C LEU A 791 -7.85 -21.93 -25.33
N THR A 792 -8.44 -23.05 -25.73
CA THR A 792 -9.61 -23.08 -26.61
C THR A 792 -10.71 -23.89 -25.98
N THR A 793 -11.91 -23.30 -25.86
CA THR A 793 -13.09 -24.01 -25.34
C THR A 793 -13.68 -24.93 -26.39
N LEU A 794 -13.92 -26.18 -26.03
CA LEU A 794 -14.64 -27.17 -26.84
C LEU A 794 -16.14 -27.01 -26.62
N LYS A 795 -16.93 -27.24 -27.68
CA LYS A 795 -18.37 -27.20 -27.62
C LYS A 795 -18.94 -28.64 -27.50
N GLN A 796 -19.97 -28.81 -26.70
CA GLN A 796 -20.68 -30.07 -26.62
C GLN A 796 -21.30 -30.46 -27.97
N VAL A 797 -21.13 -31.68 -28.38
CA VAL A 797 -21.70 -32.24 -29.60
C VAL A 797 -22.43 -33.55 -29.31
N GLY A 798 -23.67 -33.63 -29.77
CA GLY A 798 -24.51 -34.83 -29.63
C GLY A 798 -25.03 -35.08 -28.22
N GLN A 799 -25.44 -36.33 -27.99
CA GLN A 799 -25.96 -36.84 -26.71
C GLN A 799 -24.89 -37.66 -25.99
N ARG A 800 -25.09 -37.96 -24.70
CA ARG A 800 -24.22 -38.82 -23.92
C ARG A 800 -24.14 -40.21 -24.55
N THR A 801 -22.91 -40.69 -24.69
CA THR A 801 -22.58 -42.03 -25.21
C THR A 801 -22.04 -42.91 -24.06
N PRO A 802 -21.78 -44.21 -24.29
CA PRO A 802 -21.08 -45.03 -23.30
C PRO A 802 -19.69 -44.51 -22.91
N ASP A 803 -19.05 -43.75 -23.78
CA ASP A 803 -17.76 -43.08 -23.54
C ASP A 803 -17.89 -41.71 -22.81
N GLY A 804 -19.11 -41.31 -22.45
CA GLY A 804 -19.41 -40.04 -21.79
C GLY A 804 -19.97 -38.98 -22.75
N TRP A 805 -19.87 -37.69 -22.38
CA TRP A 805 -20.24 -36.55 -23.20
C TRP A 805 -19.13 -36.23 -24.19
N THR A 806 -19.48 -35.86 -25.42
CA THR A 806 -18.52 -35.50 -26.45
C THR A 806 -18.42 -33.98 -26.57
N PHE A 807 -17.20 -33.46 -26.55
CA PHE A 807 -16.91 -32.06 -26.80
C PHE A 807 -15.93 -31.93 -27.97
N GLU A 808 -16.13 -30.93 -28.86
CA GLU A 808 -15.33 -30.78 -30.06
C GLU A 808 -15.02 -29.30 -30.33
N GLY A 809 -13.83 -29.04 -30.85
CA GLY A 809 -13.42 -27.70 -31.28
C GLY A 809 -12.16 -27.71 -32.11
N GLU A 810 -11.80 -26.55 -32.66
CA GLU A 810 -10.64 -26.40 -33.51
C GLU A 810 -9.54 -25.65 -32.78
N VAL A 811 -8.34 -26.21 -32.79
CA VAL A 811 -7.12 -25.65 -32.19
C VAL A 811 -6.21 -25.08 -33.30
N PRO A 812 -5.80 -23.82 -33.25
CA PRO A 812 -4.88 -23.23 -34.22
C PRO A 812 -3.44 -23.68 -33.97
N LEU A 813 -2.67 -23.92 -35.01
CA LEU A 813 -1.22 -24.07 -34.99
C LEU A 813 -0.57 -22.67 -35.13
N ALA A 814 -0.56 -21.90 -34.04
CA ALA A 814 -0.17 -20.49 -34.09
C ALA A 814 1.33 -20.25 -33.95
N THR A 815 2.07 -21.25 -33.41
CA THR A 815 3.51 -21.14 -33.11
C THR A 815 4.32 -22.24 -33.81
N PRO A 816 5.46 -21.91 -34.44
CA PRO A 816 6.33 -22.92 -35.02
C PRO A 816 7.16 -23.62 -33.93
N GLY A 817 7.58 -24.86 -34.19
CA GLY A 817 8.42 -25.68 -33.30
C GLY A 817 7.69 -26.89 -32.73
N ALA A 818 8.21 -27.44 -31.63
CA ALA A 818 7.55 -28.51 -30.90
C ALA A 818 6.24 -27.97 -30.32
N PHE A 819 5.12 -28.61 -30.64
CA PHE A 819 3.78 -28.16 -30.25
C PHE A 819 3.07 -29.31 -29.52
N GLY A 820 2.51 -29.01 -28.36
CA GLY A 820 1.77 -29.96 -27.55
C GLY A 820 0.39 -29.41 -27.19
N TYR A 821 -0.47 -30.32 -26.78
CA TYR A 821 -1.77 -29.93 -26.20
C TYR A 821 -2.22 -31.02 -25.21
N THR A 822 -3.07 -30.59 -24.29
CA THR A 822 -3.82 -31.46 -23.39
C THR A 822 -5.26 -30.97 -23.27
N VAL A 823 -6.12 -31.72 -22.61
CA VAL A 823 -7.53 -31.36 -22.39
C VAL A 823 -7.81 -31.32 -20.90
N ARG A 824 -8.61 -30.34 -20.49
CA ARG A 824 -9.08 -30.20 -19.11
C ARG A 824 -10.56 -29.86 -19.04
N VAL A 825 -11.14 -30.16 -17.92
CA VAL A 825 -12.51 -29.79 -17.55
C VAL A 825 -12.43 -28.87 -16.34
N VAL A 826 -13.11 -27.73 -16.37
CA VAL A 826 -13.25 -26.80 -15.27
C VAL A 826 -14.72 -26.50 -15.00
N PRO A 827 -15.09 -26.10 -13.75
CA PRO A 827 -16.48 -25.74 -13.45
C PRO A 827 -16.88 -24.45 -14.14
N ARG A 828 -18.16 -24.37 -14.52
CA ARG A 828 -18.74 -23.19 -15.15
C ARG A 828 -20.05 -22.80 -14.48
N HIS A 829 -20.14 -21.56 -14.01
CA HIS A 829 -21.39 -20.99 -13.49
C HIS A 829 -21.35 -19.46 -13.62
N VAL A 830 -22.52 -18.85 -13.86
CA VAL A 830 -22.65 -17.38 -14.02
C VAL A 830 -22.24 -16.58 -12.78
N GLY A 831 -22.19 -17.22 -11.62
CA GLY A 831 -21.76 -16.63 -10.34
C GLY A 831 -20.27 -16.64 -10.11
N LEU A 832 -19.49 -17.39 -10.89
CA LEU A 832 -18.03 -17.42 -10.80
C LEU A 832 -17.42 -16.20 -11.51
N VAL A 833 -16.35 -15.67 -10.94
CA VAL A 833 -15.56 -14.59 -11.54
C VAL A 833 -14.46 -15.15 -12.44
N SER A 834 -13.95 -16.34 -12.10
CA SER A 834 -12.93 -17.03 -12.88
C SER A 834 -13.13 -18.55 -12.79
N ALA A 835 -12.67 -19.30 -13.77
CA ALA A 835 -12.72 -20.76 -13.77
C ALA A 835 -11.97 -21.39 -12.58
N PRO A 836 -10.78 -20.87 -12.16
CA PRO A 836 -10.06 -21.40 -10.99
C PRO A 836 -10.72 -21.14 -9.64
N GLU A 837 -11.76 -20.30 -9.55
CA GLU A 837 -12.32 -19.84 -8.25
C GLU A 837 -12.62 -20.97 -7.26
N LEU A 838 -13.04 -22.12 -7.75
CA LEU A 838 -13.32 -23.32 -6.92
C LEU A 838 -12.08 -24.19 -6.66
N GLY A 839 -10.97 -23.98 -7.34
CA GLY A 839 -9.81 -24.87 -7.29
C GLY A 839 -10.04 -26.25 -7.90
N LEU A 840 -11.10 -26.42 -8.68
CA LEU A 840 -11.49 -27.72 -9.29
C LEU A 840 -11.05 -27.77 -10.75
N VAL A 841 -10.30 -28.82 -11.11
CA VAL A 841 -9.89 -29.11 -12.48
C VAL A 841 -9.70 -30.63 -12.65
N ALA A 842 -10.05 -31.15 -13.81
CA ALA A 842 -9.77 -32.55 -14.19
C ALA A 842 -9.00 -32.55 -15.52
N TRP A 843 -7.78 -33.06 -15.51
CA TRP A 843 -6.90 -33.16 -16.67
C TRP A 843 -7.04 -34.51 -17.40
N ALA A 844 -6.70 -34.57 -18.71
CA ALA A 844 -6.65 -35.75 -19.53
C ALA A 844 -5.52 -36.70 -19.13
#